data_8f60bf92e51708034865a041942d877e
#
_entry.id   8f60bf92e51708034865a041942d877e
#
_cell.length_a   1.000
_cell.length_b   1.000
_cell.length_c   1.000
_cell.angle_alpha   90.00
_cell.angle_beta   90.00
_cell.angle_gamma   90.00
#
_symmetry.space_group_name_H-M   'P 1'
#
loop_
_entity.id
_entity.type
_entity.pdbx_description
1 polymer ?
#
loop_
_entity_poly.entity_id
_entity_poly.type
_entity_poly.pdbx_seq_one_letter_code
_entity_poly.pdbx_strand_id
1 'polypeptide(L)'
;MAKNRPAKKDNNKEKKGKKEKGVGKRMKKEAMIQAIISVFQSSPKEPFNYKQISKIIGVENQVQKLQVVDILYDLSAEDIITEIDRGRYRLNGLGTMAVGTFARRSNGKNSFIPEDGGTPVFIAERNSGHAMDGDKVKVQLFAKRKGAEPEGEVVEILESKERTFVGKLQVAKGFAFLITENKTLANDIFIPKDKLKGGKNGDKAIVRIVEWPDEAKNPLGEVIDILGIAGQNTAEMHAILAEFGLPYKYPSSVEKAADKIPEAISPEEIENREDFRGITTFTIDPKDAKDFDDALSARRLDNGNWEVGVHIADVTHYVKTDGVIDKEAQSRATSVYLVDRTIPMLPERLCNQICSLRPDEEKLCFSAVFELNSDAVVQNSRICRTIIKSDRRFTYEEAQEVIETGEGDYKEEILALNDLAKKLRERRFKSGAINFDRYEVKFEIDEQGKPVRVYFKISKDANKLIEEFMLLANRTVAEFVGRPPKGKTKKTFVYRIHELPDPDKMENFASFIRRFGYKLKTDGTKTDVSKGINSLLDNVQGKPEENLIETVAIRAMQKARYSTENIGHYGLAFEYYTHFTSPIRRYPDMMVHRLLERYLAGGRSVIQKKYEDLCDHCSSMEQVAANAERASIKYKQVEFMQDKLGMVFDGVISGVTEWGLYVELNENKCEGLVPIRDLDDDYYEFDEKNYCLLGRRKKRQYRLGDPITIKVAQANLERKQLDFQLAE
;
A
#
# COMPACT_ATOMS: atom_id res chain seq x y z
N MET A 1 -38.43 20.90 64.92
CA MET A 1 -38.68 20.11 66.15
C MET A 1 -37.64 19.01 66.12
N ALA A 2 -36.53 19.14 66.83
CA ALA A 2 -36.28 18.69 68.22
C ALA A 2 -36.29 17.16 68.29
N LYS A 3 -35.35 16.42 68.77
CA LYS A 3 -34.22 16.61 69.72
C LYS A 3 -33.36 15.35 69.77
N ASN A 4 -32.04 15.49 69.85
CA ASN A 4 -31.12 15.07 70.92
C ASN A 4 -30.88 13.57 71.24
N ARG A 5 -29.63 13.26 71.12
CA ARG A 5 -28.62 12.43 71.84
C ARG A 5 -29.01 12.02 73.29
N PRO A 6 -28.25 11.12 74.03
CA PRO A 6 -26.82 10.90 74.00
C PRO A 6 -26.32 9.44 74.22
N ALA A 7 -24.99 9.36 74.24
CA ALA A 7 -24.08 8.25 74.50
C ALA A 7 -24.13 7.64 75.91
N LYS A 8 -23.60 6.41 76.03
CA LYS A 8 -22.82 5.98 77.21
C LYS A 8 -21.80 4.89 76.85
N LYS A 9 -20.63 5.12 77.39
CA LYS A 9 -19.51 4.18 77.54
C LYS A 9 -19.86 3.04 78.50
N ASP A 10 -19.26 1.86 78.37
CA ASP A 10 -18.20 1.37 79.28
C ASP A 10 -17.82 -0.10 79.07
N ASN A 11 -16.51 -0.30 79.08
CA ASN A 11 -15.67 -1.33 79.75
C ASN A 11 -15.70 -2.82 79.38
N ASN A 12 -14.61 -3.19 78.79
CA ASN A 12 -13.59 -4.15 79.29
C ASN A 12 -14.05 -5.55 79.78
N LYS A 13 -13.64 -6.57 79.01
CA LYS A 13 -12.97 -7.74 79.64
C LYS A 13 -12.23 -8.58 78.59
N GLU A 14 -10.94 -8.72 78.82
CA GLU A 14 -10.07 -9.70 78.20
C GLU A 14 -10.63 -11.13 78.26
N LYS A 15 -10.57 -11.84 77.13
CA LYS A 15 -10.42 -13.28 77.14
C LYS A 15 -9.43 -13.73 76.08
N LYS A 16 -8.29 -14.23 76.54
CA LYS A 16 -7.33 -15.06 75.77
C LYS A 16 -8.09 -16.19 75.09
N GLY A 17 -7.87 -16.39 73.78
CA GLY A 17 -8.37 -17.55 73.09
C GLY A 17 -7.74 -17.79 71.73
N LYS A 18 -6.77 -18.66 71.68
CA LYS A 18 -6.28 -19.51 70.60
C LYS A 18 -5.97 -18.88 69.26
N LYS A 19 -4.68 -18.88 68.91
CA LYS A 19 -4.15 -18.80 67.57
C LYS A 19 -4.74 -19.94 66.73
N GLU A 20 -5.64 -19.64 65.81
CA GLU A 20 -5.92 -20.51 64.65
C GLU A 20 -4.75 -20.38 63.69
N LYS A 21 -4.05 -21.51 63.45
CA LYS A 21 -3.09 -21.66 62.38
C LYS A 21 -3.80 -21.51 61.03
N GLY A 22 -3.50 -20.39 60.33
CA GLY A 22 -3.96 -20.18 58.97
C GLY A 22 -3.50 -21.32 58.06
N VAL A 23 -4.44 -22.03 57.48
CA VAL A 23 -4.22 -22.99 56.40
C VAL A 23 -3.75 -22.18 55.18
N GLY A 24 -2.45 -22.23 54.90
CA GLY A 24 -1.83 -21.56 53.76
C GLY A 24 -2.55 -22.00 52.47
N LYS A 25 -3.06 -21.02 51.72
CA LYS A 25 -3.70 -21.23 50.41
C LYS A 25 -2.75 -22.04 49.52
N ARG A 26 -3.14 -23.24 49.13
CA ARG A 26 -2.37 -24.13 48.24
C ARG A 26 -2.20 -23.47 46.88
N MET A 27 -0.98 -23.03 46.56
CA MET A 27 -0.65 -22.42 45.26
C MET A 27 -0.69 -23.50 44.17
N LYS A 28 -1.33 -23.24 43.04
CA LYS A 28 -1.33 -24.16 41.90
C LYS A 28 0.07 -24.22 41.27
N LYS A 29 0.47 -25.37 40.68
CA LYS A 29 1.82 -25.59 40.14
C LYS A 29 2.22 -24.50 39.12
N GLU A 30 1.34 -24.08 38.24
CA GLU A 30 1.60 -23.01 37.25
C GLU A 30 1.86 -21.65 37.89
N ALA A 31 1.08 -21.27 38.88
CA ALA A 31 1.27 -20.01 39.62
C ALA A 31 2.60 -20.04 40.42
N MET A 32 3.01 -21.22 40.90
CA MET A 32 4.29 -21.39 41.60
C MET A 32 5.48 -21.27 40.65
N ILE A 33 5.40 -21.82 39.44
CA ILE A 33 6.41 -21.67 38.40
C ILE A 33 6.61 -20.19 38.05
N GLN A 34 5.52 -19.45 37.82
CA GLN A 34 5.59 -18.03 37.52
C GLN A 34 6.20 -17.22 38.67
N ALA A 35 5.83 -17.52 39.91
CA ALA A 35 6.38 -16.86 41.08
C ALA A 35 7.90 -17.12 41.22
N ILE A 36 8.36 -18.36 40.99
CA ILE A 36 9.78 -18.72 41.03
C ILE A 36 10.56 -17.99 39.93
N ILE A 37 10.07 -17.97 38.70
CA ILE A 37 10.69 -17.26 37.59
C ILE A 37 10.78 -15.77 37.91
N SER A 38 9.73 -15.16 38.45
CA SER A 38 9.71 -13.76 38.87
C SER A 38 10.78 -13.41 39.91
N VAL A 39 11.07 -14.32 40.86
CA VAL A 39 12.16 -14.15 41.85
C VAL A 39 13.50 -14.07 41.15
N PHE A 40 13.79 -14.95 40.20
CA PHE A 40 15.04 -14.94 39.45
C PHE A 40 15.16 -13.71 38.55
N GLN A 41 14.03 -13.27 37.93
CA GLN A 41 13.98 -12.07 37.08
C GLN A 41 14.21 -10.78 37.89
N SER A 42 13.73 -10.74 39.13
CA SER A 42 13.94 -9.58 40.01
C SER A 42 15.39 -9.43 40.50
N SER A 43 16.16 -10.50 40.48
CA SER A 43 17.58 -10.51 40.89
C SER A 43 18.41 -11.48 40.04
N PRO A 44 18.62 -11.16 38.73
CA PRO A 44 19.17 -12.12 37.77
C PRO A 44 20.61 -12.59 38.05
N LYS A 45 21.38 -11.80 38.79
CA LYS A 45 22.80 -12.11 39.14
C LYS A 45 22.93 -12.88 40.41
N GLU A 46 21.91 -12.93 41.26
CA GLU A 46 22.00 -13.60 42.58
C GLU A 46 21.57 -15.07 42.50
N PRO A 47 22.34 -15.97 43.11
CA PRO A 47 21.98 -17.37 43.20
C PRO A 47 21.05 -17.62 44.40
N PHE A 48 19.92 -18.26 44.14
CA PHE A 48 18.93 -18.63 45.15
C PHE A 48 18.86 -20.14 45.36
N ASN A 49 18.66 -20.54 46.63
CA ASN A 49 18.31 -21.93 46.94
C ASN A 49 16.78 -22.04 47.19
N TYR A 50 16.27 -23.30 47.20
CA TYR A 50 14.85 -23.56 47.37
C TYR A 50 14.26 -22.97 48.67
N LYS A 51 15.05 -22.82 49.73
CA LYS A 51 14.59 -22.26 51.01
C LYS A 51 14.37 -20.73 50.90
N GLN A 52 15.29 -20.06 50.22
CA GLN A 52 15.20 -18.62 49.96
C GLN A 52 13.99 -18.32 49.05
N ILE A 53 13.86 -19.05 47.94
CA ILE A 53 12.74 -18.94 47.01
C ILE A 53 11.44 -19.22 47.73
N SER A 54 11.32 -20.32 48.48
CA SER A 54 10.09 -20.65 49.24
C SER A 54 9.69 -19.55 50.21
N LYS A 55 10.68 -18.90 50.83
CA LYS A 55 10.43 -17.77 51.78
C LYS A 55 9.88 -16.53 51.01
N ILE A 56 10.48 -16.21 49.87
CA ILE A 56 10.08 -15.05 49.04
C ILE A 56 8.66 -15.23 48.49
N ILE A 57 8.33 -16.41 47.97
CA ILE A 57 7.00 -16.68 47.40
C ILE A 57 5.95 -17.10 48.46
N GLY A 58 6.31 -17.03 49.75
CA GLY A 58 5.37 -17.28 50.85
C GLY A 58 4.96 -18.75 51.05
N VAL A 59 5.80 -19.72 50.66
CA VAL A 59 5.56 -21.14 50.79
C VAL A 59 6.14 -21.68 52.12
N GLU A 60 5.27 -22.02 53.07
CA GLU A 60 5.67 -22.56 54.39
C GLU A 60 5.52 -24.08 54.49
N ASN A 61 4.61 -24.68 53.75
CA ASN A 61 4.29 -26.12 53.80
C ASN A 61 5.40 -26.98 53.17
N GLN A 62 5.76 -28.06 53.89
CA GLN A 62 6.84 -28.99 53.50
C GLN A 62 6.58 -29.63 52.11
N VAL A 63 5.33 -29.99 51.78
CA VAL A 63 4.95 -30.58 50.49
C VAL A 63 5.15 -29.58 49.36
N GLN A 64 4.78 -28.32 49.56
CA GLN A 64 4.99 -27.26 48.54
C GLN A 64 6.44 -26.87 48.40
N LYS A 65 7.28 -26.98 49.49
CA LYS A 65 8.73 -26.78 49.38
C LYS A 65 9.39 -27.84 48.52
N LEU A 66 8.91 -29.10 48.59
CA LEU A 66 9.38 -30.16 47.68
C LEU A 66 8.97 -29.87 46.24
N GLN A 67 7.76 -29.37 46.02
CA GLN A 67 7.32 -28.89 44.68
C GLN A 67 8.20 -27.78 44.14
N VAL A 68 8.69 -26.84 44.99
CA VAL A 68 9.65 -25.82 44.56
C VAL A 68 10.96 -26.47 44.11
N VAL A 69 11.44 -27.52 44.81
CA VAL A 69 12.64 -28.26 44.39
C VAL A 69 12.44 -28.94 43.04
N ASP A 70 11.31 -29.64 42.86
CA ASP A 70 10.96 -30.28 41.59
C ASP A 70 10.91 -29.27 40.42
N ILE A 71 10.29 -28.11 40.67
CA ILE A 71 10.22 -27.04 39.68
C ILE A 71 11.59 -26.46 39.35
N LEU A 72 12.48 -26.32 40.33
CA LEU A 72 13.86 -25.87 40.08
C LEU A 72 14.65 -26.90 39.24
N TYR A 73 14.44 -28.21 39.49
CA TYR A 73 14.98 -29.25 38.62
C TYR A 73 14.43 -29.18 37.19
N ASP A 74 13.09 -29.03 37.03
CA ASP A 74 12.44 -28.88 35.74
C ASP A 74 13.02 -27.67 34.99
N LEU A 75 13.10 -26.50 35.64
CA LEU A 75 13.67 -25.27 35.07
C LEU A 75 15.15 -25.36 34.73
N SER A 76 15.91 -26.15 35.49
CA SER A 76 17.33 -26.40 35.18
C SER A 76 17.52 -27.38 34.03
N ALA A 77 16.65 -28.38 33.90
CA ALA A 77 16.63 -29.29 32.76
C ALA A 77 16.17 -28.61 31.47
N GLU A 78 15.41 -27.52 31.59
CA GLU A 78 14.97 -26.67 30.47
C GLU A 78 15.97 -25.51 30.15
N ASP A 79 17.19 -25.51 30.76
CA ASP A 79 18.21 -24.47 30.60
C ASP A 79 17.75 -23.04 30.99
N ILE A 80 16.67 -22.89 31.75
CA ILE A 80 16.19 -21.59 32.22
C ILE A 80 17.02 -21.05 33.38
N ILE A 81 17.47 -21.96 34.26
CA ILE A 81 18.37 -21.66 35.37
C ILE A 81 19.54 -22.67 35.38
N THR A 82 20.72 -22.24 35.84
CA THR A 82 21.88 -23.14 36.04
C THR A 82 22.16 -23.30 37.50
N GLU A 83 22.41 -24.55 37.92
CA GLU A 83 22.94 -24.82 39.24
C GLU A 83 24.43 -24.42 39.30
N ILE A 84 24.74 -23.40 40.13
CA ILE A 84 26.10 -22.85 40.26
C ILE A 84 26.86 -23.58 41.35
N ASP A 85 26.18 -23.85 42.47
CA ASP A 85 26.62 -24.61 43.60
C ASP A 85 25.52 -25.59 43.99
N ARG A 86 25.84 -26.64 44.72
CA ARG A 86 24.89 -27.69 45.14
C ARG A 86 23.61 -27.08 45.76
N GLY A 87 22.50 -27.17 45.02
CA GLY A 87 21.21 -26.67 45.41
C GLY A 87 21.05 -25.13 45.30
N ARG A 88 21.95 -24.43 44.64
CA ARG A 88 21.86 -22.99 44.37
C ARG A 88 21.80 -22.72 42.88
N TYR A 89 20.72 -22.09 42.46
CA TYR A 89 20.41 -21.85 41.06
C TYR A 89 20.47 -20.35 40.76
N ARG A 90 20.91 -20.01 39.59
CA ARG A 90 20.90 -18.64 39.02
C ARG A 90 20.24 -18.68 37.67
N LEU A 91 19.61 -17.57 37.29
CA LEU A 91 19.02 -17.43 35.96
C LEU A 91 20.11 -17.63 34.89
N ASN A 92 19.83 -18.50 33.90
CA ASN A 92 20.75 -18.70 32.79
C ASN A 92 20.72 -17.47 31.89
N GLY A 93 21.83 -16.76 31.87
CA GLY A 93 22.06 -15.62 31.00
C GLY A 93 21.10 -14.46 31.20
N LEU A 94 21.60 -13.26 31.31
CA LEU A 94 20.89 -12.08 30.84
C LEU A 94 20.47 -12.42 29.41
N GLY A 95 19.16 -12.51 29.12
CA GLY A 95 18.64 -12.86 27.82
C GLY A 95 19.45 -12.18 26.73
N THR A 96 19.78 -12.91 25.66
CA THR A 96 20.60 -12.39 24.58
C THR A 96 19.99 -11.08 24.10
N MET A 97 20.78 -10.00 24.17
CA MET A 97 20.34 -8.72 23.62
C MET A 97 20.43 -8.81 22.11
N ALA A 98 19.35 -8.45 21.41
CA ALA A 98 19.31 -8.40 19.97
C ALA A 98 18.88 -7.00 19.52
N VAL A 99 19.41 -6.56 18.38
CA VAL A 99 19.03 -5.31 17.72
C VAL A 99 18.24 -5.65 16.46
N GLY A 100 17.19 -4.90 16.20
CA GLY A 100 16.34 -5.14 15.04
C GLY A 100 15.18 -4.17 14.96
N THR A 101 14.21 -4.50 14.11
CA THR A 101 13.05 -3.65 13.84
C THR A 101 11.82 -4.15 14.62
N PHE A 102 11.13 -3.24 15.28
CA PHE A 102 9.86 -3.50 15.93
C PHE A 102 8.71 -3.40 14.92
N ALA A 103 7.89 -4.43 14.84
CA ALA A 103 6.70 -4.48 13.99
C ALA A 103 5.45 -4.49 14.87
N ARG A 104 4.71 -3.38 14.86
CA ARG A 104 3.50 -3.22 15.66
C ARG A 104 2.26 -3.66 14.89
N ARG A 105 1.42 -4.49 15.52
CA ARG A 105 0.19 -4.98 14.92
C ARG A 105 -1.04 -4.49 15.68
N SER A 106 -2.10 -4.19 14.96
CA SER A 106 -3.38 -3.70 15.53
C SER A 106 -4.06 -4.68 16.50
N ASN A 107 -3.70 -5.96 16.46
CA ASN A 107 -4.21 -7.00 17.35
C ASN A 107 -3.36 -7.19 18.63
N GLY A 108 -2.36 -6.32 18.86
CA GLY A 108 -1.44 -6.39 20.01
C GLY A 108 -0.42 -7.54 19.96
N LYS A 109 -0.41 -8.34 18.88
CA LYS A 109 0.62 -9.36 18.63
C LYS A 109 1.81 -8.73 17.93
N ASN A 110 2.54 -7.88 18.64
CA ASN A 110 3.73 -7.22 18.09
C ASN A 110 4.86 -8.21 17.90
N SER A 111 5.73 -7.94 16.95
CA SER A 111 6.91 -8.78 16.67
C SER A 111 8.16 -7.93 16.53
N PHE A 112 9.28 -8.51 16.95
CA PHE A 112 10.61 -7.97 16.72
C PHE A 112 11.30 -8.79 15.64
N ILE A 113 11.86 -8.12 14.65
CA ILE A 113 12.57 -8.73 13.51
C ILE A 113 14.05 -8.43 13.69
N PRO A 114 14.87 -9.43 14.06
CA PRO A 114 16.32 -9.24 14.25
C PRO A 114 17.04 -8.86 12.95
N GLU A 115 18.03 -7.95 13.04
CA GLU A 115 18.85 -7.55 11.87
C GLU A 115 19.72 -8.67 11.31
N ASP A 116 20.05 -9.66 12.10
CA ASP A 116 20.86 -10.82 11.70
C ASP A 116 20.08 -11.89 10.92
N GLY A 117 18.81 -11.63 10.62
CA GLY A 117 17.94 -12.57 9.89
C GLY A 117 17.38 -13.71 10.75
N GLY A 118 17.43 -13.58 12.08
CA GLY A 118 16.84 -14.53 13.02
C GLY A 118 15.32 -14.65 12.92
N THR A 119 14.74 -15.67 13.56
CA THR A 119 13.27 -15.85 13.63
C THR A 119 12.61 -14.66 14.34
N PRO A 120 11.47 -14.16 13.84
CA PRO A 120 10.72 -13.11 14.53
C PRO A 120 10.38 -13.49 15.97
N VAL A 121 10.47 -12.52 16.88
CA VAL A 121 10.24 -12.68 18.32
C VAL A 121 8.93 -11.99 18.69
N PHE A 122 8.07 -12.65 19.43
CA PHE A 122 6.84 -12.06 19.92
C PHE A 122 7.13 -11.04 21.05
N ILE A 123 6.53 -9.85 20.96
CA ILE A 123 6.62 -8.80 22.00
C ILE A 123 5.20 -8.47 22.45
N ALA A 124 4.87 -8.81 23.70
CA ALA A 124 3.61 -8.42 24.29
C ALA A 124 3.50 -6.89 24.40
N GLU A 125 2.29 -6.33 24.32
CA GLU A 125 2.07 -4.87 24.38
C GLU A 125 2.72 -4.23 25.62
N ARG A 126 2.59 -4.86 26.78
CA ARG A 126 3.22 -4.41 28.04
C ARG A 126 4.74 -4.40 28.04
N ASN A 127 5.36 -5.12 27.11
CA ASN A 127 6.81 -5.26 26.98
C ASN A 127 7.34 -4.46 25.77
N SER A 128 6.49 -3.63 25.15
CA SER A 128 6.86 -2.87 23.94
C SER A 128 7.66 -1.61 24.22
N GLY A 129 7.71 -1.13 25.47
CA GLY A 129 8.45 0.10 25.85
C GLY A 129 8.04 1.32 25.03
N HIS A 130 6.75 1.42 24.63
CA HIS A 130 6.23 2.46 23.73
C HIS A 130 6.84 2.45 22.31
N ALA A 131 7.59 1.41 21.91
CA ALA A 131 8.10 1.27 20.55
C ALA A 131 6.98 1.27 19.52
N MET A 132 7.23 1.93 18.41
CA MET A 132 6.28 2.05 17.31
C MET A 132 6.70 1.20 16.11
N ASP A 133 5.76 0.95 15.21
CA ASP A 133 6.01 0.16 14.01
C ASP A 133 7.18 0.70 13.19
N GLY A 134 8.20 -0.13 12.92
CA GLY A 134 9.42 0.24 12.20
C GLY A 134 10.49 0.96 13.02
N ASP A 135 10.33 1.10 14.35
CA ASP A 135 11.42 1.58 15.21
C ASP A 135 12.56 0.56 15.26
N LYS A 136 13.79 1.07 15.27
CA LYS A 136 14.96 0.26 15.57
C LYS A 136 15.10 0.14 17.08
N VAL A 137 15.02 -1.06 17.58
CA VAL A 137 14.97 -1.33 19.02
C VAL A 137 16.02 -2.34 19.44
N LYS A 138 16.39 -2.25 20.71
CA LYS A 138 17.18 -3.26 21.39
C LYS A 138 16.25 -4.07 22.28
N VAL A 139 16.19 -5.36 22.05
CA VAL A 139 15.29 -6.29 22.72
C VAL A 139 16.06 -7.26 23.57
N GLN A 140 15.59 -7.47 24.79
CA GLN A 140 16.02 -8.56 25.64
C GLN A 140 15.16 -9.78 25.34
N LEU A 141 15.79 -10.83 24.81
CA LEU A 141 15.10 -12.09 24.53
C LEU A 141 14.90 -12.88 25.82
N PHE A 142 13.69 -13.40 26.03
CA PHE A 142 13.40 -14.27 27.16
C PHE A 142 13.87 -15.71 26.87
N ALA A 143 14.18 -16.45 27.94
CA ALA A 143 14.55 -17.84 27.84
C ALA A 143 13.44 -18.67 27.17
N LYS A 144 13.77 -19.37 26.07
CA LYS A 144 12.80 -20.10 25.24
C LYS A 144 12.38 -21.40 25.95
N ARG A 145 11.08 -21.60 26.16
CA ARG A 145 10.52 -22.91 26.52
C ARG A 145 10.49 -23.81 25.28
N LYS A 146 10.81 -25.10 25.46
CA LYS A 146 10.76 -26.08 24.37
C LYS A 146 9.35 -26.13 23.76
N GLY A 147 9.24 -25.76 22.47
CA GLY A 147 7.95 -25.72 21.74
C GLY A 147 7.15 -24.42 21.84
N ALA A 148 7.63 -23.39 22.57
CA ALA A 148 7.01 -22.06 22.59
C ALA A 148 7.64 -21.11 21.56
N GLU A 149 6.88 -20.13 21.10
CA GLU A 149 7.43 -19.03 20.28
C GLU A 149 8.42 -18.21 21.12
N PRO A 150 9.49 -17.66 20.51
CA PRO A 150 10.42 -16.78 21.22
C PRO A 150 9.70 -15.50 21.64
N GLU A 151 9.90 -15.08 22.88
CA GLU A 151 9.35 -13.86 23.47
C GLU A 151 10.48 -12.93 23.93
N GLY A 152 10.18 -11.62 24.01
CA GLY A 152 11.15 -10.63 24.48
C GLY A 152 10.49 -9.35 25.00
N GLU A 153 11.35 -8.42 25.41
CA GLU A 153 10.97 -7.08 25.90
C GLU A 153 11.87 -6.03 25.25
N VAL A 154 11.28 -4.92 24.82
CA VAL A 154 12.02 -3.76 24.33
C VAL A 154 12.66 -3.06 25.53
N VAL A 155 13.99 -3.00 25.53
CA VAL A 155 14.77 -2.36 26.59
C VAL A 155 15.13 -0.92 26.21
N GLU A 156 15.29 -0.66 24.92
CA GLU A 156 15.73 0.64 24.43
C GLU A 156 15.26 0.85 22.98
N ILE A 157 14.77 2.05 22.68
CA ILE A 157 14.48 2.50 21.31
C ILE A 157 15.73 3.22 20.83
N LEU A 158 16.45 2.60 19.86
CA LEU A 158 17.71 3.12 19.33
C LEU A 158 17.50 4.23 18.31
N GLU A 159 16.51 4.02 17.41
CA GLU A 159 16.13 4.97 16.39
C GLU A 159 14.61 4.95 16.25
N SER A 160 13.99 6.11 16.37
CA SER A 160 12.56 6.30 16.10
C SER A 160 12.38 7.31 14.99
N LYS A 161 11.52 6.99 14.01
CA LYS A 161 11.18 7.94 12.96
C LYS A 161 10.16 8.95 13.49
N GLU A 162 10.34 10.22 13.12
CA GLU A 162 9.29 11.22 13.36
C GLU A 162 7.99 10.75 12.72
N ARG A 163 6.92 10.69 13.50
CA ARG A 163 5.61 10.25 13.04
C ARG A 163 4.56 11.28 13.33
N THR A 164 3.76 11.49 12.31
CA THR A 164 2.56 12.28 12.40
C THR A 164 1.34 11.38 12.45
N PHE A 165 0.36 11.76 13.23
CA PHE A 165 -0.91 11.07 13.38
C PHE A 165 -2.03 12.00 12.97
N VAL A 166 -3.01 11.45 12.29
CA VAL A 166 -4.20 12.17 11.87
C VAL A 166 -5.36 11.75 12.77
N GLY A 167 -6.19 12.72 13.13
CA GLY A 167 -7.37 12.44 13.94
C GLY A 167 -8.21 13.68 14.17
N LYS A 168 -9.23 13.54 14.99
CA LYS A 168 -10.16 14.59 15.38
C LYS A 168 -9.75 15.20 16.71
N LEU A 169 -9.69 16.51 16.78
CA LEU A 169 -9.41 17.24 18.01
C LEU A 169 -10.62 17.23 18.94
N GLN A 170 -10.43 16.78 20.15
CA GLN A 170 -11.35 16.95 21.26
C GLN A 170 -10.76 17.95 22.24
N VAL A 171 -11.23 19.19 22.17
CA VAL A 171 -10.67 20.32 22.94
C VAL A 171 -11.42 20.47 24.25
N ALA A 172 -10.67 20.52 25.36
CA ALA A 172 -11.13 20.79 26.72
C ALA A 172 -10.57 22.14 27.24
N LYS A 173 -10.94 22.51 28.45
CA LYS A 173 -10.47 23.73 29.10
C LYS A 173 -8.99 23.58 29.54
N GLY A 174 -8.05 24.00 28.67
CA GLY A 174 -6.61 23.99 28.96
C GLY A 174 -5.78 22.91 28.27
N PHE A 175 -6.39 21.97 27.59
CA PHE A 175 -5.73 20.90 26.80
C PHE A 175 -6.65 20.36 25.73
N ALA A 176 -6.11 19.50 24.86
CA ALA A 176 -6.88 18.72 23.90
C ALA A 176 -6.37 17.30 23.82
N PHE A 177 -7.19 16.41 23.25
CA PHE A 177 -6.78 15.11 22.77
C PHE A 177 -6.94 15.05 21.25
N LEU A 178 -6.01 14.39 20.58
CA LEU A 178 -6.23 13.89 19.25
C LEU A 178 -6.79 12.48 19.36
N ILE A 179 -8.03 12.30 18.93
CA ILE A 179 -8.67 10.98 18.82
C ILE A 179 -8.22 10.41 17.48
N THR A 180 -7.33 9.42 17.52
CA THR A 180 -6.77 8.83 16.30
C THR A 180 -7.63 7.69 15.79
N GLU A 181 -7.71 7.56 14.46
CA GLU A 181 -8.35 6.40 13.80
C GLU A 181 -7.34 5.26 13.58
N ASN A 182 -6.07 5.54 13.86
CA ASN A 182 -4.99 4.58 13.68
C ASN A 182 -5.00 3.50 14.76
N LYS A 183 -5.38 2.28 14.38
CA LYS A 183 -5.48 1.11 15.29
C LYS A 183 -4.13 0.66 15.87
N THR A 184 -3.01 1.15 15.34
CA THR A 184 -1.68 0.81 15.85
C THR A 184 -1.31 1.64 17.07
N LEU A 185 -1.99 2.77 17.32
CA LEU A 185 -1.83 3.56 18.52
C LEU A 185 -3.02 3.28 19.47
N ALA A 186 -2.74 2.61 20.57
CA ALA A 186 -3.79 2.18 21.51
C ALA A 186 -4.38 3.35 22.34
N ASN A 187 -3.68 4.49 22.41
CA ASN A 187 -4.04 5.62 23.26
C ASN A 187 -4.14 6.92 22.44
N ASP A 188 -5.06 7.80 22.83
CA ASP A 188 -5.17 9.13 22.24
C ASP A 188 -3.96 9.99 22.59
N ILE A 189 -3.66 10.98 21.74
CA ILE A 189 -2.49 11.86 21.93
C ILE A 189 -2.93 13.09 22.73
N PHE A 190 -2.30 13.32 23.86
CA PHE A 190 -2.51 14.51 24.69
C PHE A 190 -1.79 15.72 24.10
N ILE A 191 -2.50 16.86 23.98
CA ILE A 191 -1.99 18.09 23.38
C ILE A 191 -2.15 19.24 24.38
N PRO A 192 -1.06 19.82 24.90
CA PRO A 192 -1.11 21.04 25.70
C PRO A 192 -1.68 22.22 24.88
N LYS A 193 -2.32 23.17 25.57
CA LYS A 193 -2.98 24.31 24.93
C LYS A 193 -2.03 25.17 24.07
N ASP A 194 -0.81 25.36 24.52
CA ASP A 194 0.25 26.10 23.81
C ASP A 194 0.71 25.39 22.50
N LYS A 195 0.51 24.06 22.41
CA LYS A 195 0.85 23.24 21.23
C LYS A 195 -0.34 22.98 20.30
N LEU A 196 -1.51 23.58 20.57
CA LEU A 196 -2.75 23.36 19.82
C LEU A 196 -2.82 24.15 18.50
N LYS A 197 -1.96 25.14 18.29
CA LYS A 197 -1.91 26.01 17.07
C LYS A 197 -3.28 26.58 16.61
N GLY A 198 -4.15 26.88 17.58
CA GLY A 198 -5.47 27.45 17.30
C GLY A 198 -6.54 26.45 16.87
N GLY A 199 -6.28 25.15 16.91
CA GLY A 199 -7.23 24.09 16.64
C GLY A 199 -8.48 24.16 17.51
N LYS A 200 -9.63 23.89 16.92
CA LYS A 200 -10.93 23.93 17.58
C LYS A 200 -11.48 22.52 17.82
N ASN A 201 -12.45 22.43 18.71
CA ASN A 201 -13.13 21.15 18.94
C ASN A 201 -13.85 20.68 17.66
N GLY A 202 -13.56 19.45 17.24
CA GLY A 202 -14.11 18.85 16.02
C GLY A 202 -13.25 19.06 14.77
N ASP A 203 -12.14 19.81 14.83
CA ASP A 203 -11.22 19.93 13.70
C ASP A 203 -10.47 18.61 13.46
N LYS A 204 -10.23 18.29 12.20
CA LYS A 204 -9.29 17.27 11.74
C LYS A 204 -7.88 17.87 11.74
N ALA A 205 -6.93 17.21 12.36
CA ALA A 205 -5.57 17.76 12.51
C ALA A 205 -4.49 16.69 12.34
N ILE A 206 -3.31 17.14 11.96
CA ILE A 206 -2.07 16.37 11.97
C ILE A 206 -1.31 16.71 13.22
N VAL A 207 -0.94 15.70 14.00
CA VAL A 207 -0.20 15.85 15.28
C VAL A 207 1.05 15.01 15.23
N ARG A 208 2.16 15.58 15.68
CA ARG A 208 3.42 14.90 15.91
C ARG A 208 3.56 14.55 17.38
N ILE A 209 3.96 13.32 17.70
CA ILE A 209 4.36 12.95 19.06
C ILE A 209 5.71 13.59 19.35
N VAL A 210 5.78 14.34 20.45
CA VAL A 210 6.98 15.01 20.91
C VAL A 210 7.70 14.16 21.94
N GLU A 211 6.93 13.53 22.83
CA GLU A 211 7.44 12.73 23.92
C GLU A 211 6.41 11.70 24.37
N TRP A 212 6.86 10.55 24.84
CA TRP A 212 6.01 9.57 25.51
C TRP A 212 6.71 9.11 26.80
N PRO A 213 6.46 9.76 27.93
CA PRO A 213 7.05 9.38 29.22
C PRO A 213 6.62 7.97 29.61
N ASP A 214 7.54 7.19 30.18
CA ASP A 214 7.31 5.77 30.55
C ASP A 214 6.11 5.58 31.49
N GLU A 215 5.88 6.54 32.41
CA GLU A 215 4.76 6.49 33.35
C GLU A 215 3.45 7.06 32.77
N ALA A 216 3.49 7.70 31.60
CA ALA A 216 2.34 8.35 30.99
C ALA A 216 1.52 7.37 30.14
N LYS A 217 0.21 7.32 30.40
CA LYS A 217 -0.71 6.53 29.58
C LYS A 217 -0.79 7.05 28.14
N ASN A 218 -0.75 8.36 27.96
CA ASN A 218 -0.95 9.03 26.68
C ASN A 218 0.34 9.73 26.24
N PRO A 219 0.73 9.62 24.96
CA PRO A 219 1.85 10.38 24.42
C PRO A 219 1.53 11.87 24.38
N LEU A 220 2.57 12.70 24.48
CA LEU A 220 2.50 14.16 24.37
C LEU A 220 2.69 14.55 22.90
N GLY A 221 1.77 15.33 22.35
CA GLY A 221 1.81 15.76 20.95
C GLY A 221 1.75 17.27 20.76
N GLU A 222 2.12 17.69 19.56
CA GLU A 222 1.89 19.04 19.05
C GLU A 222 1.18 19.00 17.71
N VAL A 223 0.25 19.93 17.50
CA VAL A 223 -0.41 20.09 16.20
C VAL A 223 0.60 20.59 15.16
N ILE A 224 0.71 19.92 14.04
CA ILE A 224 1.54 20.34 12.90
C ILE A 224 0.72 21.18 11.95
N ASP A 225 -0.48 20.69 11.54
CA ASP A 225 -1.40 21.39 10.65
C ASP A 225 -2.86 21.06 11.00
N ILE A 226 -3.77 21.99 10.68
CA ILE A 226 -5.21 21.82 10.83
C ILE A 226 -5.80 21.69 9.43
N LEU A 227 -6.44 20.54 9.16
CA LEU A 227 -6.93 20.19 7.84
C LEU A 227 -8.32 20.76 7.53
N GLY A 228 -9.06 21.13 8.57
CA GLY A 228 -10.43 21.64 8.49
C GLY A 228 -11.38 20.90 9.44
N ILE A 229 -12.67 21.13 9.29
CA ILE A 229 -13.69 20.48 10.12
C ILE A 229 -13.81 19.00 9.69
N ALA A 230 -13.80 18.07 10.67
CA ALA A 230 -13.98 16.66 10.40
C ALA A 230 -15.29 16.37 9.67
N GLY A 231 -15.27 15.50 8.67
CA GLY A 231 -16.40 15.19 7.79
C GLY A 231 -16.50 16.10 6.55
N GLN A 232 -15.76 17.20 6.47
CA GLN A 232 -15.67 17.96 5.22
C GLN A 232 -14.76 17.24 4.22
N ASN A 233 -15.21 17.10 2.98
CA ASN A 233 -14.51 16.34 1.94
C ASN A 233 -13.03 16.72 1.81
N THR A 234 -12.71 18.01 1.74
CA THR A 234 -11.30 18.45 1.63
C THR A 234 -10.47 18.06 2.84
N ALA A 235 -11.00 18.17 4.06
CA ALA A 235 -10.31 17.78 5.28
C ALA A 235 -10.05 16.27 5.30
N GLU A 236 -11.03 15.46 4.88
CA GLU A 236 -10.88 14.01 4.85
C GLU A 236 -9.91 13.52 3.77
N MET A 237 -9.92 14.13 2.58
CA MET A 237 -8.94 13.80 1.52
C MET A 237 -7.52 14.17 1.93
N HIS A 238 -7.30 15.34 2.55
CA HIS A 238 -6.00 15.70 3.12
C HIS A 238 -5.60 14.79 4.29
N ALA A 239 -6.56 14.35 5.09
CA ALA A 239 -6.34 13.38 6.16
C ALA A 239 -5.83 12.04 5.61
N ILE A 240 -6.44 11.51 4.56
CA ILE A 240 -5.99 10.29 3.88
C ILE A 240 -4.55 10.45 3.39
N LEU A 241 -4.22 11.55 2.71
CA LEU A 241 -2.84 11.78 2.26
C LEU A 241 -1.85 11.80 3.43
N ALA A 242 -2.17 12.52 4.50
CA ALA A 242 -1.33 12.62 5.68
C ALA A 242 -1.17 11.27 6.43
N GLU A 243 -2.21 10.43 6.48
CA GLU A 243 -2.14 9.07 7.04
C GLU A 243 -1.11 8.19 6.34
N PHE A 244 -0.95 8.36 5.03
CA PHE A 244 0.04 7.66 4.21
C PHE A 244 1.38 8.41 4.12
N GLY A 245 1.55 9.53 4.82
CA GLY A 245 2.76 10.34 4.76
C GLY A 245 2.97 11.05 3.42
N LEU A 246 1.90 11.21 2.64
CA LEU A 246 1.93 11.89 1.35
C LEU A 246 1.74 13.40 1.51
N PRO A 247 2.53 14.23 0.81
CA PRO A 247 2.39 15.67 0.86
C PRO A 247 1.13 16.12 0.08
N TYR A 248 0.37 17.05 0.65
CA TYR A 248 -0.82 17.65 0.03
C TYR A 248 -0.63 19.13 -0.33
N LYS A 249 0.54 19.70 -0.03
CA LYS A 249 0.95 21.07 -0.37
C LYS A 249 2.39 21.05 -0.90
N TYR A 250 2.74 22.05 -1.70
CA TYR A 250 4.13 22.29 -2.08
C TYR A 250 4.82 23.21 -1.08
N PRO A 251 6.13 23.02 -0.83
CA PRO A 251 6.94 24.05 -0.21
C PRO A 251 6.94 25.33 -1.06
N SER A 252 6.80 26.51 -0.45
CA SER A 252 6.79 27.79 -1.15
C SER A 252 8.06 28.07 -1.99
N SER A 253 9.20 27.44 -1.64
CA SER A 253 10.43 27.50 -2.42
C SER A 253 10.30 26.78 -3.77
N VAL A 254 9.52 25.70 -3.83
CA VAL A 254 9.27 24.91 -5.05
C VAL A 254 8.36 25.69 -5.99
N GLU A 255 7.26 26.27 -5.47
CA GLU A 255 6.35 27.10 -6.27
C GLU A 255 7.07 28.32 -6.85
N LYS A 256 7.82 29.07 -6.03
CA LYS A 256 8.62 30.18 -6.48
C LYS A 256 9.70 29.81 -7.51
N ALA A 257 10.23 28.60 -7.46
CA ALA A 257 11.16 28.10 -8.44
C ALA A 257 10.47 27.78 -9.77
N ALA A 258 9.28 27.20 -9.72
CA ALA A 258 8.45 26.92 -10.90
C ALA A 258 8.00 28.23 -11.59
N ASP A 259 7.63 29.27 -10.82
CA ASP A 259 7.22 30.58 -11.36
C ASP A 259 8.33 31.29 -12.17
N LYS A 260 9.59 30.97 -11.88
CA LYS A 260 10.73 31.56 -12.59
C LYS A 260 11.05 30.87 -13.92
N ILE A 261 10.46 29.72 -14.21
CA ILE A 261 10.72 29.00 -15.47
C ILE A 261 10.01 29.74 -16.60
N PRO A 262 10.74 30.17 -17.68
CA PRO A 262 10.14 30.85 -18.80
C PRO A 262 9.23 29.89 -19.60
N GLU A 263 8.14 30.42 -20.11
CA GLU A 263 7.25 29.69 -21.02
C GLU A 263 7.74 29.72 -22.47
N ALA A 264 8.43 30.82 -22.85
CA ALA A 264 8.92 30.97 -24.18
C ALA A 264 10.07 30.00 -24.51
N ILE A 265 9.95 29.33 -25.64
CA ILE A 265 10.99 28.46 -26.19
C ILE A 265 11.99 29.32 -26.94
N SER A 266 13.26 29.15 -26.66
CA SER A 266 14.32 29.95 -27.39
C SER A 266 14.50 29.45 -28.83
N PRO A 267 14.87 30.34 -29.79
CA PRO A 267 15.13 29.93 -31.16
C PRO A 267 16.25 28.87 -31.26
N GLU A 268 17.29 28.98 -30.43
CA GLU A 268 18.39 28.01 -30.36
C GLU A 268 17.87 26.59 -29.96
N GLU A 269 16.91 26.50 -29.02
CA GLU A 269 16.33 25.22 -28.63
C GLU A 269 15.52 24.63 -29.78
N ILE A 270 14.82 25.45 -30.56
CA ILE A 270 14.05 25.02 -31.73
C ILE A 270 14.99 24.42 -32.80
N GLU A 271 16.09 25.10 -33.10
CA GLU A 271 17.06 24.67 -34.11
C GLU A 271 17.73 23.33 -33.79
N ASN A 272 17.83 23.00 -32.48
CA ASN A 272 18.45 21.74 -32.02
C ASN A 272 17.50 20.56 -32.00
N ARG A 273 16.24 20.71 -32.47
CA ARG A 273 15.20 19.67 -32.43
C ARG A 273 14.64 19.35 -33.81
N GLU A 274 14.18 18.12 -33.99
CA GLU A 274 13.40 17.78 -35.17
C GLU A 274 12.04 18.50 -35.12
N ASP A 275 11.68 19.17 -36.24
CA ASP A 275 10.44 19.97 -36.31
C ASP A 275 9.26 19.11 -36.78
N PHE A 276 8.32 18.91 -35.90
CA PHE A 276 7.03 18.20 -36.14
C PHE A 276 5.84 19.15 -36.16
N ARG A 277 6.01 20.47 -36.08
CA ARG A 277 4.90 21.45 -36.02
C ARG A 277 3.99 21.45 -37.24
N GLY A 278 4.46 20.95 -38.39
CA GLY A 278 3.70 20.84 -39.63
C GLY A 278 3.14 19.43 -39.88
N ILE A 279 3.23 18.52 -38.93
CA ILE A 279 2.74 17.14 -39.05
C ILE A 279 1.51 16.97 -38.17
N THR A 280 0.43 16.44 -38.71
CA THR A 280 -0.79 16.16 -37.92
C THR A 280 -0.47 15.49 -36.61
N THR A 281 -0.76 16.18 -35.50
CA THR A 281 -0.43 15.75 -34.14
C THR A 281 -1.62 16.05 -33.21
N PHE A 282 -1.99 15.09 -32.35
CA PHE A 282 -3.08 15.26 -31.40
C PHE A 282 -2.85 14.46 -30.11
N THR A 283 -3.55 14.84 -29.06
CA THR A 283 -3.60 14.09 -27.81
C THR A 283 -4.97 13.40 -27.65
N ILE A 284 -5.02 12.28 -26.92
CA ILE A 284 -6.27 11.57 -26.58
C ILE A 284 -6.24 11.26 -25.08
N ASP A 285 -7.05 11.96 -24.30
CA ASP A 285 -6.96 11.97 -22.85
C ASP A 285 -8.34 11.89 -22.17
N PRO A 286 -8.41 11.62 -20.83
CA PRO A 286 -9.64 11.78 -20.08
C PRO A 286 -10.19 13.19 -20.17
N LYS A 287 -11.53 13.35 -20.12
CA LYS A 287 -12.20 14.65 -20.25
C LYS A 287 -11.71 15.72 -19.27
N ASP A 288 -11.37 15.30 -18.06
CA ASP A 288 -10.93 16.13 -16.93
C ASP A 288 -9.40 16.31 -16.82
N ALA A 289 -8.62 15.65 -17.70
CA ALA A 289 -7.17 15.79 -17.73
C ALA A 289 -6.73 17.22 -18.12
N LYS A 290 -5.61 17.66 -17.52
CA LYS A 290 -4.96 18.94 -17.78
C LYS A 290 -3.45 18.79 -18.08
N ASP A 291 -2.88 17.67 -17.68
CA ASP A 291 -1.48 17.28 -17.74
C ASP A 291 -1.26 16.28 -18.89
N PHE A 292 -1.23 16.78 -20.12
CA PHE A 292 -1.05 15.95 -21.31
C PHE A 292 0.43 15.55 -21.45
N ASP A 293 0.75 14.34 -21.03
CA ASP A 293 2.10 13.77 -21.08
C ASP A 293 2.52 13.39 -22.50
N ASP A 294 1.56 12.92 -23.33
CA ASP A 294 1.82 12.31 -24.62
C ASP A 294 0.94 12.82 -25.74
N ALA A 295 1.48 12.83 -26.94
CA ALA A 295 0.78 13.12 -28.18
C ALA A 295 1.22 12.13 -29.26
N LEU A 296 0.34 11.84 -30.20
CA LEU A 296 0.62 11.04 -31.40
C LEU A 296 0.62 11.91 -32.64
N SER A 297 1.66 11.78 -33.48
CA SER A 297 1.63 12.28 -34.84
C SER A 297 1.54 11.13 -35.84
N ALA A 298 0.88 11.37 -36.98
CA ALA A 298 0.78 10.38 -38.03
C ALA A 298 0.85 11.04 -39.40
N ARG A 299 1.70 10.52 -40.26
CA ARG A 299 1.71 10.87 -41.69
C ARG A 299 2.01 9.67 -42.55
N ARG A 300 1.40 9.63 -43.73
CA ARG A 300 1.69 8.58 -44.72
C ARG A 300 2.94 8.92 -45.50
N LEU A 301 3.85 7.97 -45.68
CA LEU A 301 5.07 8.11 -46.44
C LEU A 301 4.87 7.68 -47.90
N ASP A 302 5.71 8.12 -48.80
CA ASP A 302 5.66 7.82 -50.24
C ASP A 302 5.74 6.32 -50.53
N ASN A 303 6.38 5.54 -49.66
CA ASN A 303 6.45 4.08 -49.77
C ASN A 303 5.21 3.33 -49.27
N GLY A 304 4.18 4.09 -48.86
CA GLY A 304 2.92 3.56 -48.36
C GLY A 304 2.93 3.16 -46.87
N ASN A 305 4.04 3.26 -46.17
CA ASN A 305 4.14 3.08 -44.72
C ASN A 305 3.59 4.30 -43.98
N TRP A 306 3.36 4.14 -42.69
CA TRP A 306 3.02 5.24 -41.78
C TRP A 306 4.25 5.64 -40.95
N GLU A 307 4.57 6.92 -40.93
CA GLU A 307 5.43 7.48 -39.87
C GLU A 307 4.55 7.89 -38.69
N VAL A 308 4.79 7.27 -37.55
CA VAL A 308 4.07 7.55 -36.31
C VAL A 308 5.05 8.07 -35.28
N GLY A 309 4.83 9.29 -34.79
CA GLY A 309 5.57 9.90 -33.69
C GLY A 309 4.83 9.69 -32.39
N VAL A 310 5.54 9.18 -31.38
CA VAL A 310 5.11 9.17 -29.97
C VAL A 310 5.89 10.26 -29.27
N HIS A 311 5.24 11.40 -29.03
CA HIS A 311 5.85 12.61 -28.50
C HIS A 311 5.52 12.74 -27.02
N ILE A 312 6.55 12.78 -26.17
CA ILE A 312 6.43 12.86 -24.74
C ILE A 312 6.95 14.20 -24.24
N ALA A 313 6.21 14.84 -23.35
CA ALA A 313 6.57 16.12 -22.75
C ALA A 313 8.02 16.10 -22.22
N ASP A 314 8.87 17.02 -22.69
CA ASP A 314 10.28 17.10 -22.29
C ASP A 314 10.45 17.80 -20.93
N VAL A 315 9.91 17.19 -19.88
CA VAL A 315 9.97 17.71 -18.51
C VAL A 315 11.40 17.97 -18.06
N THR A 316 12.34 17.12 -18.50
CA THR A 316 13.74 17.21 -18.07
C THR A 316 14.50 18.39 -18.69
N HIS A 317 13.96 18.99 -19.74
CA HIS A 317 14.45 20.28 -20.24
C HIS A 317 14.25 21.40 -19.20
N TYR A 318 13.10 21.42 -18.52
CA TYR A 318 12.71 22.44 -17.55
C TYR A 318 13.16 22.13 -16.12
N VAL A 319 13.07 20.87 -15.71
CA VAL A 319 13.41 20.40 -14.36
C VAL A 319 14.85 19.89 -14.32
N LYS A 320 15.77 20.75 -13.92
CA LYS A 320 17.21 20.42 -13.86
C LYS A 320 17.54 19.51 -12.68
N THR A 321 18.41 18.54 -12.91
CA THR A 321 18.88 17.56 -11.91
C THR A 321 19.39 18.26 -10.64
N ASP A 322 19.06 17.68 -9.48
CA ASP A 322 19.42 18.17 -8.14
C ASP A 322 18.88 19.57 -7.79
N GLY A 323 18.06 20.19 -8.66
CA GLY A 323 17.35 21.45 -8.37
C GLY A 323 16.27 21.30 -7.32
N VAL A 324 15.69 22.42 -6.86
CA VAL A 324 14.65 22.44 -5.82
C VAL A 324 13.40 21.65 -6.27
N ILE A 325 12.97 21.84 -7.53
CA ILE A 325 11.81 21.14 -8.10
C ILE A 325 12.14 19.64 -8.26
N ASP A 326 13.35 19.31 -8.70
CA ASP A 326 13.77 17.92 -8.88
C ASP A 326 13.78 17.13 -7.57
N LYS A 327 14.29 17.73 -6.50
CA LYS A 327 14.31 17.13 -5.17
C LYS A 327 12.90 16.86 -4.64
N GLU A 328 11.97 17.79 -4.87
CA GLU A 328 10.57 17.61 -4.52
C GLU A 328 9.92 16.50 -5.36
N ALA A 329 10.14 16.52 -6.68
CA ALA A 329 9.64 15.49 -7.59
C ALA A 329 10.19 14.10 -7.23
N GLN A 330 11.48 14.01 -6.88
CA GLN A 330 12.10 12.78 -6.40
C GLN A 330 11.46 12.29 -5.09
N SER A 331 11.22 13.20 -4.14
CA SER A 331 10.58 12.85 -2.86
C SER A 331 9.16 12.34 -3.05
N ARG A 332 8.36 12.96 -3.92
CA ARG A 332 7.00 12.53 -4.27
C ARG A 332 6.98 11.25 -5.10
N ALA A 333 7.94 11.09 -6.01
CA ALA A 333 8.12 10.01 -6.96
C ALA A 333 6.97 9.78 -7.96
N THR A 334 5.75 10.09 -7.62
CA THR A 334 4.57 9.94 -8.47
C THR A 334 3.46 10.93 -8.09
N SER A 335 2.60 11.28 -9.05
CA SER A 335 1.33 11.93 -8.76
C SER A 335 0.40 10.96 -8.04
N VAL A 336 -0.50 11.48 -7.20
CA VAL A 336 -1.48 10.71 -6.43
C VAL A 336 -2.88 11.06 -6.90
N TYR A 337 -3.65 10.05 -7.30
CA TYR A 337 -5.01 10.22 -7.82
C TYR A 337 -6.01 9.79 -6.77
N LEU A 338 -6.68 10.76 -6.14
CA LEU A 338 -7.82 10.49 -5.27
C LEU A 338 -9.12 10.53 -6.11
N VAL A 339 -10.23 10.14 -5.50
CA VAL A 339 -11.52 10.09 -6.21
C VAL A 339 -11.94 11.45 -6.78
N ASP A 340 -11.65 12.54 -6.06
CA ASP A 340 -12.12 13.89 -6.37
C ASP A 340 -11.03 14.85 -6.85
N ARG A 341 -9.77 14.47 -6.73
CA ARG A 341 -8.62 15.35 -7.05
C ARG A 341 -7.35 14.59 -7.33
N THR A 342 -6.45 15.26 -8.05
CA THR A 342 -5.07 14.80 -8.25
C THR A 342 -4.12 15.66 -7.41
N ILE A 343 -3.17 15.01 -6.75
CA ILE A 343 -2.02 15.68 -6.11
C ILE A 343 -0.83 15.47 -7.03
N PRO A 344 -0.44 16.47 -7.81
CA PRO A 344 0.56 16.28 -8.85
C PRO A 344 1.98 16.13 -8.27
N MET A 345 2.84 15.40 -9.01
CA MET A 345 4.26 15.27 -8.69
C MET A 345 5.02 16.58 -8.90
N LEU A 346 4.66 17.33 -9.92
CA LEU A 346 5.26 18.62 -10.28
C LEU A 346 4.26 19.77 -10.01
N PRO A 347 4.74 20.99 -9.68
CA PRO A 347 3.87 22.16 -9.53
C PRO A 347 2.94 22.37 -10.74
N GLU A 348 1.71 22.84 -10.49
CA GLU A 348 0.67 22.97 -11.51
C GLU A 348 1.10 23.80 -12.71
N ARG A 349 1.93 24.83 -12.51
CA ARG A 349 2.52 25.61 -13.59
C ARG A 349 3.32 24.75 -14.58
N LEU A 350 4.02 23.73 -14.09
CA LEU A 350 4.76 22.81 -14.94
C LEU A 350 3.86 21.74 -15.54
N CYS A 351 3.09 21.03 -14.69
CA CYS A 351 2.31 19.89 -15.16
C CYS A 351 1.12 20.27 -16.03
N ASN A 352 0.45 21.39 -15.77
CA ASN A 352 -0.78 21.80 -16.48
C ASN A 352 -0.54 22.85 -17.59
N GLN A 353 0.62 23.50 -17.63
CA GLN A 353 0.89 24.61 -18.55
C GLN A 353 2.16 24.36 -19.38
N ILE A 354 3.35 24.53 -18.78
CA ILE A 354 4.63 24.56 -19.52
C ILE A 354 4.89 23.22 -20.21
N CYS A 355 4.78 22.10 -19.49
CA CYS A 355 5.09 20.77 -20.01
C CYS A 355 3.89 20.12 -20.73
N SER A 356 2.65 20.43 -20.34
CA SER A 356 1.45 19.82 -20.92
C SER A 356 1.36 20.09 -22.43
N LEU A 357 1.13 19.04 -23.22
CA LEU A 357 1.07 19.09 -24.69
C LEU A 357 -0.26 19.64 -25.18
N ARG A 358 -0.56 20.87 -24.79
CA ARG A 358 -1.84 21.55 -25.06
C ARG A 358 -2.00 21.85 -26.55
N PRO A 359 -3.23 21.80 -27.09
CA PRO A 359 -3.48 22.12 -28.49
C PRO A 359 -3.13 23.58 -28.82
N ASP A 360 -2.74 23.81 -30.07
CA ASP A 360 -2.35 25.11 -30.63
C ASP A 360 -1.11 25.79 -30.03
N GLU A 361 -0.41 25.10 -29.11
CA GLU A 361 0.81 25.59 -28.47
C GLU A 361 2.03 24.81 -28.94
N GLU A 362 3.15 25.52 -29.14
CA GLU A 362 4.44 24.88 -29.41
C GLU A 362 4.97 24.25 -28.12
N LYS A 363 5.35 22.97 -28.18
CA LYS A 363 5.82 22.21 -27.02
C LYS A 363 7.07 21.42 -27.34
N LEU A 364 7.98 21.38 -26.37
CA LEU A 364 9.20 20.59 -26.43
C LEU A 364 8.88 19.14 -26.02
N CYS A 365 9.34 18.20 -26.85
CA CYS A 365 9.12 16.77 -26.61
C CYS A 365 10.41 15.97 -26.68
N PHE A 366 10.41 14.81 -26.05
CA PHE A 366 11.32 13.72 -26.28
C PHE A 366 10.53 12.61 -26.95
N SER A 367 10.89 12.21 -28.15
CA SER A 367 10.04 11.44 -29.04
C SER A 367 10.68 10.12 -29.47
N ALA A 368 9.82 9.11 -29.63
CA ALA A 368 10.13 7.89 -30.35
C ALA A 368 9.32 7.89 -31.66
N VAL A 369 10.01 7.91 -32.80
CA VAL A 369 9.38 7.98 -34.13
C VAL A 369 9.58 6.67 -34.84
N PHE A 370 8.50 6.13 -35.41
CA PHE A 370 8.45 4.81 -36.02
C PHE A 370 7.99 4.88 -37.47
N GLU A 371 8.64 4.15 -38.33
CA GLU A 371 8.10 3.79 -39.63
C GLU A 371 7.44 2.40 -39.53
N LEU A 372 6.13 2.35 -39.76
CA LEU A 372 5.33 1.15 -39.64
C LEU A 372 4.72 0.77 -41.01
N ASN A 373 4.88 -0.50 -41.40
CA ASN A 373 4.16 -1.01 -42.57
C ASN A 373 2.69 -1.31 -42.24
N SER A 374 1.92 -1.72 -43.27
CA SER A 374 0.50 -2.09 -43.13
C SER A 374 0.24 -3.17 -42.09
N ASP A 375 1.19 -4.04 -41.80
CA ASP A 375 1.10 -5.06 -40.75
C ASP A 375 1.56 -4.60 -39.38
N ALA A 376 1.79 -3.30 -39.19
CA ALA A 376 2.33 -2.70 -37.97
C ALA A 376 3.72 -3.28 -37.58
N VAL A 377 4.53 -3.71 -38.55
CA VAL A 377 5.93 -4.10 -38.33
C VAL A 377 6.79 -2.85 -38.41
N VAL A 378 7.58 -2.61 -37.35
CA VAL A 378 8.54 -1.49 -37.32
C VAL A 378 9.62 -1.75 -38.37
N GLN A 379 9.67 -0.92 -39.41
CA GLN A 379 10.71 -0.93 -40.45
C GLN A 379 11.93 -0.13 -40.01
N ASN A 380 11.68 1.01 -39.39
CA ASN A 380 12.71 1.89 -38.85
C ASN A 380 12.18 2.59 -37.58
N SER A 381 13.10 3.01 -36.70
CA SER A 381 12.76 3.82 -35.54
C SER A 381 13.92 4.72 -35.15
N ARG A 382 13.60 5.90 -34.63
CA ARG A 382 14.58 6.83 -34.04
C ARG A 382 14.03 7.46 -32.77
N ILE A 383 14.95 7.81 -31.89
CA ILE A 383 14.65 8.48 -30.62
C ILE A 383 15.37 9.83 -30.67
N CYS A 384 14.62 10.91 -30.57
CA CYS A 384 15.13 12.27 -30.75
C CYS A 384 14.35 13.29 -29.93
N ARG A 385 14.95 14.46 -29.75
CA ARG A 385 14.23 15.63 -29.23
C ARG A 385 13.48 16.30 -30.37
N THR A 386 12.23 16.64 -30.15
CA THR A 386 11.35 17.26 -31.14
C THR A 386 10.70 18.52 -30.59
N ILE A 387 10.20 19.35 -31.52
CA ILE A 387 9.22 20.39 -31.23
C ILE A 387 7.93 20.05 -31.98
N ILE A 388 6.82 20.08 -31.27
CA ILE A 388 5.48 19.81 -31.84
C ILE A 388 4.58 21.02 -31.66
N LYS A 389 3.48 21.06 -32.43
CA LYS A 389 2.31 21.86 -32.18
C LYS A 389 1.11 20.94 -32.34
N SER A 390 0.46 20.59 -31.23
CA SER A 390 -0.71 19.73 -31.27
C SER A 390 -1.88 20.43 -31.95
N ASP A 391 -2.49 19.81 -32.96
CA ASP A 391 -3.61 20.37 -33.72
C ASP A 391 -4.92 20.23 -32.97
N ARG A 392 -5.07 19.20 -32.13
CA ARG A 392 -6.28 18.94 -31.38
C ARG A 392 -6.04 18.10 -30.12
N ARG A 393 -6.86 18.35 -29.10
CA ARG A 393 -7.04 17.48 -27.96
C ARG A 393 -8.38 16.72 -28.10
N PHE A 394 -8.34 15.39 -28.15
CA PHE A 394 -9.51 14.52 -28.09
C PHE A 394 -9.73 14.01 -26.66
N THR A 395 -10.99 13.85 -26.29
CA THR A 395 -11.34 12.93 -25.22
C THR A 395 -11.33 11.50 -25.74
N TYR A 396 -11.20 10.51 -24.84
CA TYR A 396 -11.33 9.11 -25.24
C TYR A 396 -12.69 8.81 -25.90
N GLU A 397 -13.74 9.48 -25.45
CA GLU A 397 -15.09 9.34 -25.99
C GLU A 397 -15.18 9.88 -27.42
N GLU A 398 -14.63 11.06 -27.71
CA GLU A 398 -14.60 11.65 -29.05
C GLU A 398 -13.78 10.80 -30.03
N ALA A 399 -12.58 10.38 -29.61
CA ALA A 399 -11.74 9.50 -30.44
C ALA A 399 -12.43 8.13 -30.69
N GLN A 400 -13.16 7.61 -29.71
CA GLN A 400 -13.94 6.39 -29.85
C GLN A 400 -15.11 6.55 -30.84
N GLU A 401 -15.77 7.68 -30.82
CA GLU A 401 -16.84 8.00 -31.78
C GLU A 401 -16.29 8.01 -33.22
N VAL A 402 -15.11 8.64 -33.43
CA VAL A 402 -14.46 8.60 -34.77
C VAL A 402 -14.13 7.16 -35.19
N ILE A 403 -13.64 6.32 -34.26
CA ILE A 403 -13.34 4.90 -34.55
C ILE A 403 -14.61 4.11 -34.90
N GLU A 404 -15.72 4.36 -34.21
CA GLU A 404 -16.99 3.61 -34.40
C GLU A 404 -17.76 4.08 -35.64
N THR A 405 -17.75 5.38 -35.92
CA THR A 405 -18.54 5.97 -37.02
C THR A 405 -17.77 6.08 -38.34
N GLY A 406 -16.45 6.19 -38.27
CA GLY A 406 -15.59 6.52 -39.40
C GLY A 406 -15.68 7.99 -39.83
N GLU A 407 -16.30 8.86 -39.02
CA GLU A 407 -16.48 10.28 -39.29
C GLU A 407 -15.94 11.13 -38.14
N GLY A 408 -15.41 12.30 -38.45
CA GLY A 408 -14.88 13.27 -37.49
C GLY A 408 -13.55 13.86 -37.94
N ASP A 409 -12.97 14.71 -37.07
CA ASP A 409 -11.67 15.34 -37.35
C ASP A 409 -10.56 14.31 -37.32
N TYR A 410 -9.58 14.45 -38.22
CA TYR A 410 -8.41 13.56 -38.33
C TYR A 410 -8.77 12.08 -38.42
N LYS A 411 -9.92 11.76 -39.06
CA LYS A 411 -10.44 10.39 -39.15
C LYS A 411 -9.47 9.44 -39.84
N GLU A 412 -8.73 9.87 -40.85
CA GLU A 412 -7.79 9.03 -41.58
C GLU A 412 -6.65 8.58 -40.67
N GLU A 413 -6.09 9.50 -39.89
CA GLU A 413 -5.00 9.24 -38.96
C GLU A 413 -5.49 8.38 -37.78
N ILE A 414 -6.64 8.70 -37.17
CA ILE A 414 -7.20 7.95 -36.06
C ILE A 414 -7.53 6.51 -36.46
N LEU A 415 -8.16 6.29 -37.62
CA LEU A 415 -8.49 4.97 -38.11
C LEU A 415 -7.25 4.15 -38.46
N ALA A 416 -6.23 4.79 -39.08
CA ALA A 416 -4.96 4.13 -39.37
C ALA A 416 -4.21 3.75 -38.10
N LEU A 417 -4.13 4.64 -37.11
CA LEU A 417 -3.51 4.36 -35.83
C LEU A 417 -4.24 3.24 -35.07
N ASN A 418 -5.58 3.23 -35.12
CA ASN A 418 -6.37 2.18 -34.50
C ASN A 418 -6.14 0.79 -35.17
N ASP A 419 -6.05 0.73 -36.50
CA ASP A 419 -5.71 -0.52 -37.20
C ASP A 419 -4.31 -1.02 -36.84
N LEU A 420 -3.33 -0.12 -36.82
CA LEU A 420 -1.96 -0.44 -36.39
C LEU A 420 -1.91 -0.92 -34.92
N ALA A 421 -2.62 -0.24 -34.04
CA ALA A 421 -2.68 -0.61 -32.61
C ALA A 421 -3.32 -1.99 -32.40
N LYS A 422 -4.39 -2.33 -33.12
CA LYS A 422 -5.01 -3.67 -33.10
C LYS A 422 -4.01 -4.75 -33.49
N LYS A 423 -3.24 -4.52 -34.54
CA LYS A 423 -2.20 -5.47 -34.99
C LYS A 423 -1.04 -5.61 -34.02
N LEU A 424 -0.61 -4.50 -33.38
CA LEU A 424 0.39 -4.52 -32.30
C LEU A 424 -0.10 -5.32 -31.11
N ARG A 425 -1.34 -5.09 -30.69
CA ARG A 425 -1.98 -5.79 -29.57
C ARG A 425 -2.11 -7.29 -29.83
N GLU A 426 -2.61 -7.69 -30.99
CA GLU A 426 -2.74 -9.09 -31.40
C GLU A 426 -1.38 -9.81 -31.34
N ARG A 427 -0.33 -9.16 -31.86
CA ARG A 427 1.04 -9.70 -31.81
C ARG A 427 1.55 -9.87 -30.39
N ARG A 428 1.26 -8.90 -29.51
CA ARG A 428 1.64 -8.94 -28.09
C ARG A 428 0.99 -10.13 -27.39
N PHE A 429 -0.30 -10.35 -27.59
CA PHE A 429 -0.99 -11.49 -27.00
C PHE A 429 -0.53 -12.85 -27.58
N LYS A 430 -0.25 -12.91 -28.87
CA LYS A 430 0.36 -14.11 -29.48
C LYS A 430 1.73 -14.42 -28.86
N SER A 431 2.45 -13.41 -28.40
CA SER A 431 3.74 -13.56 -27.69
C SER A 431 3.60 -13.97 -26.22
N GLY A 432 2.37 -14.02 -25.67
CA GLY A 432 2.11 -14.45 -24.30
C GLY A 432 1.84 -13.33 -23.29
N ALA A 433 1.54 -12.11 -23.74
CA ALA A 433 1.04 -11.07 -22.83
C ALA A 433 -0.29 -11.50 -22.20
N ILE A 434 -0.51 -11.16 -20.93
CA ILE A 434 -1.72 -11.52 -20.19
C ILE A 434 -2.74 -10.40 -20.34
N ASN A 435 -3.98 -10.74 -20.65
CA ASN A 435 -5.07 -9.78 -20.78
C ASN A 435 -5.93 -9.78 -19.50
N PHE A 436 -5.85 -8.68 -18.75
CA PHE A 436 -6.75 -8.40 -17.63
C PHE A 436 -7.57 -7.15 -17.98
N ASP A 437 -8.68 -7.32 -18.67
CA ASP A 437 -9.62 -6.24 -18.97
C ASP A 437 -10.55 -6.05 -17.77
N ARG A 438 -10.29 -5.07 -16.90
CA ARG A 438 -11.10 -4.77 -15.73
C ARG A 438 -11.95 -3.54 -15.91
N TYR A 439 -13.13 -3.58 -15.27
CA TYR A 439 -13.93 -2.39 -15.05
C TYR A 439 -13.30 -1.53 -13.97
N GLU A 440 -13.15 -0.25 -14.24
CA GLU A 440 -12.74 0.74 -13.25
C GLU A 440 -13.98 1.36 -12.60
N VAL A 441 -14.09 1.22 -11.28
CA VAL A 441 -15.19 1.83 -10.52
C VAL A 441 -14.92 3.31 -10.36
N LYS A 442 -15.81 4.17 -10.87
CA LYS A 442 -15.74 5.63 -10.76
C LYS A 442 -16.97 6.17 -10.05
N PHE A 443 -16.78 7.30 -9.39
CA PHE A 443 -17.86 8.05 -8.74
C PHE A 443 -18.13 9.33 -9.50
N GLU A 444 -19.40 9.61 -9.74
CA GLU A 444 -19.86 10.93 -10.08
C GLU A 444 -20.05 11.71 -8.77
N ILE A 445 -19.41 12.87 -8.67
CA ILE A 445 -19.31 13.65 -7.44
C ILE A 445 -19.99 14.99 -7.67
N ASP A 446 -20.79 15.48 -6.70
CA ASP A 446 -21.36 16.81 -6.74
C ASP A 446 -20.33 17.91 -6.40
N GLU A 447 -20.76 19.18 -6.45
CA GLU A 447 -19.91 20.34 -6.14
C GLU A 447 -19.39 20.36 -4.69
N GLN A 448 -20.03 19.64 -3.78
CA GLN A 448 -19.61 19.47 -2.38
C GLN A 448 -18.66 18.31 -2.20
N GLY A 449 -18.39 17.54 -3.27
CA GLY A 449 -17.54 16.36 -3.25
C GLY A 449 -18.27 15.09 -2.76
N LYS A 450 -19.61 15.09 -2.62
CA LYS A 450 -20.40 13.93 -2.23
C LYS A 450 -20.63 13.01 -3.44
N PRO A 451 -20.47 11.69 -3.32
CA PRO A 451 -20.75 10.76 -4.40
C PRO A 451 -22.26 10.62 -4.62
N VAL A 452 -22.70 10.93 -5.84
CA VAL A 452 -24.12 10.84 -6.24
C VAL A 452 -24.43 9.59 -7.04
N ARG A 453 -23.45 9.07 -7.78
CA ARG A 453 -23.61 7.89 -8.63
C ARG A 453 -22.30 7.11 -8.74
N VAL A 454 -22.44 5.78 -8.86
CA VAL A 454 -21.33 4.89 -9.23
C VAL A 454 -21.51 4.49 -10.69
N TYR A 455 -20.44 4.53 -11.48
CA TYR A 455 -20.42 4.05 -12.86
C TYR A 455 -19.15 3.26 -13.16
N PHE A 456 -19.22 2.45 -14.23
CA PHE A 456 -18.11 1.60 -14.62
C PHE A 456 -17.48 2.14 -15.89
N LYS A 457 -16.18 2.42 -15.83
CA LYS A 457 -15.41 2.80 -17.00
C LYS A 457 -14.81 1.55 -17.65
N ILE A 458 -15.14 1.36 -18.92
CA ILE A 458 -14.64 0.26 -19.73
C ILE A 458 -13.56 0.80 -20.66
N SER A 459 -12.43 0.09 -20.77
CA SER A 459 -11.38 0.41 -21.73
C SER A 459 -11.86 0.02 -23.14
N LYS A 460 -12.03 1.02 -24.02
CA LYS A 460 -12.42 0.84 -25.42
C LYS A 460 -11.22 0.95 -26.36
N ASP A 461 -11.48 0.86 -27.68
CA ASP A 461 -10.45 0.91 -28.71
C ASP A 461 -9.58 2.16 -28.65
N ALA A 462 -10.16 3.34 -28.38
CA ALA A 462 -9.40 4.58 -28.23
C ALA A 462 -8.38 4.52 -27.07
N ASN A 463 -8.74 3.88 -25.94
CA ASN A 463 -7.81 3.66 -24.84
C ASN A 463 -6.69 2.70 -25.23
N LYS A 464 -7.04 1.62 -25.92
CA LYS A 464 -6.12 0.58 -26.38
C LYS A 464 -5.16 1.09 -27.45
N LEU A 465 -5.61 2.04 -28.28
CA LEU A 465 -4.79 2.74 -29.27
C LEU A 465 -3.62 3.45 -28.57
N ILE A 466 -3.90 4.31 -27.60
CA ILE A 466 -2.88 5.03 -26.85
C ILE A 466 -1.97 4.05 -26.10
N GLU A 467 -2.55 3.05 -25.40
CA GLU A 467 -1.79 2.03 -24.69
C GLU A 467 -0.74 1.36 -25.57
N GLU A 468 -1.11 0.87 -26.76
CA GLU A 468 -0.18 0.13 -27.61
C GLU A 468 0.98 0.98 -28.16
N PHE A 469 0.74 2.26 -28.50
CA PHE A 469 1.81 3.15 -28.91
C PHE A 469 2.72 3.56 -27.74
N MET A 470 2.17 3.75 -26.55
CA MET A 470 2.96 3.96 -25.33
C MET A 470 3.81 2.73 -24.99
N LEU A 471 3.24 1.52 -25.12
CA LEU A 471 3.99 0.27 -24.93
C LEU A 471 5.10 0.12 -25.96
N LEU A 472 4.84 0.46 -27.23
CA LEU A 472 5.82 0.41 -28.30
C LEU A 472 7.00 1.36 -28.00
N ALA A 473 6.72 2.61 -27.62
CA ALA A 473 7.75 3.60 -27.27
C ALA A 473 8.58 3.16 -26.05
N ASN A 474 7.93 2.77 -24.97
CA ASN A 474 8.56 2.28 -23.75
C ASN A 474 9.51 1.10 -24.02
N ARG A 475 9.03 0.11 -24.77
CA ARG A 475 9.82 -1.05 -25.17
C ARG A 475 11.02 -0.66 -26.02
N THR A 476 10.83 0.18 -27.03
CA THR A 476 11.90 0.60 -27.96
C THR A 476 13.01 1.35 -27.22
N VAL A 477 12.65 2.26 -26.32
CA VAL A 477 13.61 2.98 -25.46
C VAL A 477 14.37 2.00 -24.56
N ALA A 478 13.70 1.03 -23.96
CA ALA A 478 14.35 0.02 -23.12
C ALA A 478 15.33 -0.86 -23.93
N GLU A 479 14.92 -1.29 -25.13
CA GLU A 479 15.74 -2.10 -26.04
C GLU A 479 16.96 -1.33 -26.55
N PHE A 480 16.81 -0.03 -26.86
CA PHE A 480 17.90 0.82 -27.33
C PHE A 480 19.08 0.87 -26.35
N VAL A 481 18.82 0.95 -25.05
CA VAL A 481 19.87 0.96 -24.04
C VAL A 481 20.24 -0.46 -23.59
N GLY A 482 19.25 -1.34 -23.46
CA GLY A 482 19.40 -2.69 -22.90
C GLY A 482 20.08 -3.69 -23.83
N ARG A 483 20.02 -3.45 -25.17
CA ARG A 483 20.66 -4.28 -26.21
C ARG A 483 21.82 -3.53 -26.87
N PRO A 484 22.95 -3.38 -26.16
CA PRO A 484 24.08 -2.66 -26.73
C PRO A 484 24.62 -3.39 -27.96
N PRO A 485 25.20 -2.67 -28.96
CA PRO A 485 25.88 -3.28 -30.07
C PRO A 485 26.99 -4.25 -29.63
N LYS A 486 27.25 -5.27 -30.44
CA LYS A 486 28.26 -6.30 -30.15
C LYS A 486 29.62 -5.66 -29.78
N GLY A 487 30.14 -6.06 -28.61
CA GLY A 487 31.42 -5.53 -28.09
C GLY A 487 31.31 -4.27 -27.21
N LYS A 488 30.10 -3.73 -27.00
CA LYS A 488 29.87 -2.63 -26.04
C LYS A 488 29.30 -3.19 -24.72
N THR A 489 29.70 -2.58 -23.60
CA THR A 489 29.19 -2.92 -22.27
C THR A 489 27.79 -2.34 -22.07
N LYS A 490 26.95 -3.07 -21.30
CA LYS A 490 25.64 -2.56 -20.84
C LYS A 490 25.84 -1.30 -19.99
N LYS A 491 24.98 -0.33 -20.19
CA LYS A 491 24.92 0.88 -19.36
C LYS A 491 23.83 0.74 -18.33
N THR A 492 23.99 1.36 -17.16
CA THR A 492 22.94 1.43 -16.12
C THR A 492 21.71 2.12 -16.70
N PHE A 493 20.56 1.48 -16.53
CA PHE A 493 19.30 2.03 -17.00
C PHE A 493 18.18 1.65 -16.03
N VAL A 494 17.05 2.35 -16.06
CA VAL A 494 15.89 2.08 -15.23
C VAL A 494 14.89 1.27 -16.04
N TYR A 495 14.55 0.10 -15.54
CA TYR A 495 13.57 -0.81 -16.15
C TYR A 495 12.30 -0.91 -15.28
N ARG A 496 11.18 -1.16 -15.93
CA ARG A 496 9.95 -1.62 -15.26
C ARG A 496 9.92 -3.13 -15.40
N ILE A 497 10.16 -3.83 -14.34
CA ILE A 497 10.27 -5.29 -14.32
C ILE A 497 9.03 -5.93 -13.69
N HIS A 498 8.70 -7.13 -14.16
CA HIS A 498 7.63 -7.94 -13.59
C HIS A 498 8.08 -9.39 -13.55
N GLU A 499 8.25 -9.91 -12.35
CA GLU A 499 8.72 -11.26 -12.10
C GLU A 499 7.68 -12.31 -12.51
N LEU A 500 8.12 -13.55 -12.60
CA LEU A 500 7.23 -14.69 -12.80
C LEU A 500 6.29 -14.82 -11.60
N PRO A 501 5.07 -15.36 -11.81
CA PRO A 501 4.20 -15.71 -10.71
C PRO A 501 4.89 -16.64 -9.71
N ASP A 502 4.51 -16.51 -8.46
CA ASP A 502 4.95 -17.41 -7.38
C ASP A 502 4.42 -18.83 -7.65
N PRO A 503 5.26 -19.86 -7.72
CA PRO A 503 4.84 -21.23 -8.05
C PRO A 503 3.78 -21.78 -7.08
N ASP A 504 3.92 -21.53 -5.78
CA ASP A 504 3.00 -22.03 -4.75
C ASP A 504 1.62 -21.35 -4.89
N LYS A 505 1.61 -20.04 -5.17
CA LYS A 505 0.37 -19.30 -5.43
C LYS A 505 -0.30 -19.76 -6.71
N MET A 506 0.48 -20.09 -7.74
CA MET A 506 -0.05 -20.61 -9.00
C MET A 506 -0.66 -22.00 -8.84
N GLU A 507 -0.06 -22.87 -8.03
CA GLU A 507 -0.64 -24.18 -7.72
C GLU A 507 -1.93 -24.05 -6.92
N ASN A 508 -1.96 -23.15 -5.93
CA ASN A 508 -3.17 -22.81 -5.19
C ASN A 508 -4.27 -22.28 -6.12
N PHE A 509 -3.92 -21.38 -7.05
CA PHE A 509 -4.84 -20.86 -8.05
C PHE A 509 -5.37 -21.98 -8.97
N ALA A 510 -4.49 -22.84 -9.50
CA ALA A 510 -4.90 -23.99 -10.33
C ALA A 510 -5.83 -24.95 -9.58
N SER A 511 -5.58 -25.17 -8.28
CA SER A 511 -6.44 -25.98 -7.42
C SER A 511 -7.79 -25.30 -7.17
N PHE A 512 -7.80 -24.00 -7.01
CA PHE A 512 -9.03 -23.20 -6.81
C PHE A 512 -9.96 -23.28 -8.03
N ILE A 513 -9.46 -23.05 -9.25
CA ILE A 513 -10.30 -23.02 -10.46
C ILE A 513 -10.87 -24.40 -10.87
N ARG A 514 -10.24 -25.50 -10.42
CA ARG A 514 -10.78 -26.87 -10.63
C ARG A 514 -12.20 -27.05 -10.08
N ARG A 515 -12.57 -26.27 -9.06
CA ARG A 515 -13.92 -26.31 -8.47
C ARG A 515 -15.01 -25.80 -9.41
N PHE A 516 -14.61 -24.92 -10.33
CA PHE A 516 -15.48 -24.37 -11.37
C PHE A 516 -15.39 -25.20 -12.66
N GLY A 517 -14.64 -26.33 -12.63
CA GLY A 517 -14.47 -27.21 -13.80
C GLY A 517 -13.34 -26.79 -14.74
N TYR A 518 -12.58 -25.74 -14.41
CA TYR A 518 -11.46 -25.28 -15.23
C TYR A 518 -10.16 -25.99 -14.88
N LYS A 519 -9.26 -26.06 -15.86
CA LYS A 519 -7.92 -26.65 -15.69
C LYS A 519 -6.86 -25.65 -16.16
N LEU A 520 -5.85 -25.44 -15.36
CA LEU A 520 -4.66 -24.66 -15.71
C LEU A 520 -3.42 -25.53 -15.51
N LYS A 521 -2.57 -25.59 -16.55
CA LYS A 521 -1.23 -26.17 -16.42
C LYS A 521 -0.31 -25.08 -15.84
N THR A 522 0.36 -25.42 -14.76
CA THR A 522 1.31 -24.54 -14.07
C THR A 522 2.76 -24.88 -14.41
N ASP A 523 2.98 -26.01 -15.09
CA ASP A 523 4.25 -26.48 -15.60
C ASP A 523 4.37 -26.16 -17.10
N GLY A 524 5.58 -25.85 -17.54
CA GLY A 524 5.88 -25.50 -18.93
C GLY A 524 6.75 -24.26 -19.09
N THR A 525 6.85 -23.75 -20.31
CA THR A 525 7.54 -22.48 -20.56
C THR A 525 6.71 -21.30 -20.06
N LYS A 526 7.38 -20.15 -19.83
CA LYS A 526 6.72 -18.88 -19.46
C LYS A 526 5.50 -18.58 -20.36
N THR A 527 5.67 -18.78 -21.65
CA THR A 527 4.63 -18.54 -22.67
C THR A 527 3.48 -19.54 -22.58
N ASP A 528 3.75 -20.80 -22.20
CA ASP A 528 2.68 -21.81 -22.07
C ASP A 528 1.77 -21.49 -20.88
N VAL A 529 2.36 -21.09 -19.74
CA VAL A 529 1.60 -20.68 -18.55
C VAL A 529 0.75 -19.42 -18.86
N SER A 530 1.33 -18.40 -19.52
CA SER A 530 0.59 -17.19 -19.89
C SER A 530 -0.55 -17.47 -20.86
N LYS A 531 -0.34 -18.31 -21.86
CA LYS A 531 -1.40 -18.73 -22.80
C LYS A 531 -2.49 -19.54 -22.10
N GLY A 532 -2.11 -20.38 -21.12
CA GLY A 532 -3.06 -21.10 -20.28
C GLY A 532 -3.96 -20.15 -19.47
N ILE A 533 -3.36 -19.11 -18.89
CA ILE A 533 -4.10 -18.07 -18.16
C ILE A 533 -5.04 -17.31 -19.09
N ASN A 534 -4.56 -16.85 -20.25
CA ASN A 534 -5.40 -16.16 -21.24
C ASN A 534 -6.58 -17.03 -21.68
N SER A 535 -6.33 -18.29 -22.04
CA SER A 535 -7.40 -19.22 -22.40
C SER A 535 -8.43 -19.42 -21.28
N LEU A 536 -7.98 -19.43 -20.02
CA LEU A 536 -8.88 -19.47 -18.87
C LEU A 536 -9.73 -18.20 -18.79
N LEU A 537 -9.11 -17.02 -18.90
CA LEU A 537 -9.79 -15.73 -18.85
C LEU A 537 -10.83 -15.60 -19.97
N ASP A 538 -10.48 -15.97 -21.20
CA ASP A 538 -11.42 -16.02 -22.33
C ASP A 538 -12.60 -16.98 -22.07
N ASN A 539 -12.35 -18.13 -21.44
CA ASN A 539 -13.37 -19.11 -21.12
C ASN A 539 -14.32 -18.69 -20.00
N VAL A 540 -13.92 -17.80 -19.11
CA VAL A 540 -14.76 -17.30 -18.01
C VAL A 540 -15.48 -16.00 -18.35
N GLN A 541 -15.13 -15.35 -19.45
CA GLN A 541 -15.74 -14.10 -19.89
C GLN A 541 -17.25 -14.18 -19.97
N GLY A 542 -17.96 -13.23 -19.36
CA GLY A 542 -19.42 -13.17 -19.28
C GLY A 542 -20.06 -14.16 -18.31
N LYS A 543 -19.27 -14.94 -17.55
CA LYS A 543 -19.79 -15.88 -16.55
C LYS A 543 -19.79 -15.29 -15.14
N PRO A 544 -20.62 -15.79 -14.23
CA PRO A 544 -20.70 -15.28 -12.85
C PRO A 544 -19.36 -15.30 -12.11
N GLU A 545 -18.49 -16.29 -12.39
CA GLU A 545 -17.20 -16.49 -11.76
C GLU A 545 -16.04 -15.67 -12.39
N GLU A 546 -16.27 -14.90 -13.46
CA GLU A 546 -15.25 -14.12 -14.18
C GLU A 546 -14.43 -13.23 -13.23
N ASN A 547 -15.09 -12.28 -12.55
CA ASN A 547 -14.42 -11.32 -11.66
C ASN A 547 -13.64 -12.01 -10.53
N LEU A 548 -14.18 -13.12 -10.03
CA LEU A 548 -13.54 -13.91 -8.98
C LEU A 548 -12.25 -14.56 -9.48
N ILE A 549 -12.31 -15.25 -10.62
CA ILE A 549 -11.16 -15.94 -11.20
C ILE A 549 -10.07 -14.95 -11.58
N GLU A 550 -10.43 -13.82 -12.19
CA GLU A 550 -9.49 -12.73 -12.47
C GLU A 550 -8.83 -12.19 -11.20
N THR A 551 -9.63 -11.97 -10.14
CA THR A 551 -9.10 -11.47 -8.86
C THR A 551 -8.08 -12.44 -8.24
N VAL A 552 -8.38 -13.74 -8.23
CA VAL A 552 -7.45 -14.74 -7.67
C VAL A 552 -6.22 -14.90 -8.58
N ALA A 553 -6.40 -14.86 -9.92
CA ALA A 553 -5.30 -14.89 -10.88
C ALA A 553 -4.31 -13.74 -10.63
N ILE A 554 -4.81 -12.51 -10.45
CA ILE A 554 -3.95 -11.34 -10.17
C ILE A 554 -3.25 -11.46 -8.80
N ARG A 555 -3.91 -11.99 -7.77
CA ARG A 555 -3.28 -12.23 -6.46
C ARG A 555 -2.14 -13.26 -6.53
N ALA A 556 -2.17 -14.15 -7.52
CA ALA A 556 -1.09 -15.09 -7.78
C ALA A 556 0.12 -14.46 -8.50
N MET A 557 -0.07 -13.31 -9.18
CA MET A 557 1.00 -12.58 -9.84
C MET A 557 1.87 -11.81 -8.85
N GLN A 558 3.14 -11.62 -9.23
CA GLN A 558 4.02 -10.68 -8.54
C GLN A 558 3.63 -9.23 -8.91
N LYS A 559 4.13 -8.26 -8.13
CA LYS A 559 3.95 -6.85 -8.45
C LYS A 559 5.09 -6.37 -9.35
N ALA A 560 4.76 -5.58 -10.37
CA ALA A 560 5.77 -4.89 -11.14
C ALA A 560 6.47 -3.83 -10.27
N ARG A 561 7.79 -3.63 -10.49
CA ARG A 561 8.61 -2.65 -9.77
C ARG A 561 9.65 -2.04 -10.69
N TYR A 562 10.27 -0.97 -10.24
CA TYR A 562 11.42 -0.39 -10.94
C TYR A 562 12.71 -1.05 -10.44
N SER A 563 13.68 -1.24 -11.34
CA SER A 563 15.01 -1.75 -11.00
C SER A 563 16.00 -1.41 -12.11
N THR A 564 17.27 -1.34 -11.76
CA THR A 564 18.36 -1.25 -12.75
C THR A 564 18.76 -2.63 -13.30
N GLU A 565 18.23 -3.71 -12.72
CA GLU A 565 18.45 -5.08 -13.19
C GLU A 565 17.27 -5.54 -14.06
N ASN A 566 17.54 -5.75 -15.34
CA ASN A 566 16.51 -6.19 -16.27
C ASN A 566 16.28 -7.70 -16.19
N ILE A 567 15.08 -8.09 -15.81
CA ILE A 567 14.59 -9.49 -15.83
C ILE A 567 13.42 -9.67 -16.82
N GLY A 568 13.05 -8.59 -17.53
CA GLY A 568 11.87 -8.52 -18.39
C GLY A 568 10.58 -8.21 -17.63
N HIS A 569 9.48 -8.15 -18.38
CA HIS A 569 8.14 -7.89 -17.87
C HIS A 569 7.19 -9.02 -18.23
N TYR A 570 6.97 -9.95 -17.30
CA TYR A 570 6.20 -11.17 -17.55
C TYR A 570 4.78 -10.89 -18.09
N GLY A 571 4.01 -10.03 -17.42
CA GLY A 571 2.63 -9.74 -17.82
C GLY A 571 2.48 -9.13 -19.22
N LEU A 572 3.50 -8.40 -19.72
CA LEU A 572 3.52 -7.81 -21.06
C LEU A 572 4.24 -8.67 -22.11
N ALA A 573 4.86 -9.77 -21.70
CA ALA A 573 5.72 -10.61 -22.54
C ALA A 573 6.87 -9.85 -23.21
N PHE A 574 7.45 -8.86 -22.54
CA PHE A 574 8.59 -8.07 -23.03
C PHE A 574 9.89 -8.48 -22.35
N GLU A 575 10.96 -8.64 -23.13
CA GLU A 575 12.30 -8.89 -22.58
C GLU A 575 12.95 -7.61 -22.02
N TYR A 576 12.60 -6.46 -22.56
CA TYR A 576 13.03 -5.13 -22.13
C TYR A 576 11.83 -4.22 -22.05
N TYR A 577 11.65 -3.59 -20.90
CA TYR A 577 10.57 -2.63 -20.72
C TYR A 577 10.97 -1.56 -19.71
N THR A 578 10.59 -0.34 -20.01
CA THR A 578 10.77 0.83 -19.13
C THR A 578 9.51 1.69 -19.15
N HIS A 579 9.48 2.68 -18.28
CA HIS A 579 8.52 3.77 -18.37
C HIS A 579 9.24 5.02 -18.88
N PHE A 580 8.78 5.55 -20.01
CA PHE A 580 9.30 6.73 -20.67
C PHE A 580 8.21 7.77 -20.96
N THR A 581 6.95 7.32 -20.98
CA THR A 581 5.83 8.03 -21.61
C THR A 581 5.05 8.94 -20.68
N SER A 582 5.43 9.10 -19.39
CA SER A 582 4.68 9.96 -18.47
C SER A 582 5.57 10.68 -17.44
N PRO A 583 6.51 11.55 -17.88
CA PRO A 583 7.44 12.24 -16.98
C PRO A 583 6.83 13.35 -16.14
N ILE A 584 5.64 13.85 -16.49
CA ILE A 584 4.92 14.85 -15.69
C ILE A 584 4.47 14.25 -14.36
N ARG A 585 4.08 12.96 -14.37
CA ARG A 585 3.47 12.28 -13.23
C ARG A 585 4.27 11.11 -12.63
N ARG A 586 5.40 10.72 -13.23
CA ARG A 586 6.26 9.63 -12.71
C ARG A 586 7.75 10.02 -12.77
N TYR A 587 8.41 10.00 -11.63
CA TYR A 587 9.83 10.30 -11.53
C TYR A 587 10.75 9.28 -12.26
N PRO A 588 10.44 7.97 -12.30
CA PRO A 588 11.21 7.03 -13.12
C PRO A 588 11.32 7.42 -14.60
N ASP A 589 10.27 7.97 -15.19
CA ASP A 589 10.28 8.46 -16.57
C ASP A 589 11.27 9.62 -16.74
N MET A 590 11.33 10.54 -15.77
CA MET A 590 12.33 11.61 -15.77
C MET A 590 13.76 11.04 -15.67
N MET A 591 13.98 10.01 -14.85
CA MET A 591 15.27 9.32 -14.78
C MET A 591 15.63 8.69 -16.14
N VAL A 592 14.67 8.05 -16.78
CA VAL A 592 14.83 7.44 -18.11
C VAL A 592 15.17 8.49 -19.15
N HIS A 593 14.46 9.63 -19.20
CA HIS A 593 14.75 10.74 -20.12
C HIS A 593 16.19 11.24 -19.97
N ARG A 594 16.65 11.48 -18.74
CA ARG A 594 18.02 11.95 -18.45
C ARG A 594 19.10 10.94 -18.83
N LEU A 595 18.87 9.66 -18.55
CA LEU A 595 19.80 8.59 -18.92
C LEU A 595 19.85 8.41 -20.44
N LEU A 596 18.69 8.46 -21.09
CA LEU A 596 18.55 8.34 -22.54
C LEU A 596 19.27 9.49 -23.25
N GLU A 597 19.04 10.75 -22.85
CA GLU A 597 19.76 11.92 -23.37
C GLU A 597 21.26 11.75 -23.24
N ARG A 598 21.75 11.40 -22.05
CA ARG A 598 23.16 11.16 -21.80
C ARG A 598 23.77 10.10 -22.74
N TYR A 599 23.02 9.03 -22.98
CA TYR A 599 23.51 7.90 -23.77
C TYR A 599 23.43 8.13 -25.29
N LEU A 600 22.46 8.89 -25.74
CA LEU A 600 22.39 9.38 -27.13
C LEU A 600 23.57 10.30 -27.45
N ALA A 601 23.94 11.15 -26.51
CA ALA A 601 25.14 11.99 -26.62
C ALA A 601 26.48 11.22 -26.42
N GLY A 602 26.46 9.88 -26.34
CA GLY A 602 27.67 9.05 -26.18
C GLY A 602 28.25 9.01 -24.76
N GLY A 603 27.55 9.56 -23.75
CA GLY A 603 28.02 9.63 -22.38
C GLY A 603 28.28 8.28 -21.74
N ARG A 604 29.11 8.26 -20.69
CA ARG A 604 29.49 7.06 -19.92
C ARG A 604 28.30 6.62 -19.01
N SER A 605 28.32 5.34 -18.64
CA SER A 605 27.37 4.80 -17.64
C SER A 605 27.45 5.57 -16.31
N VAL A 606 26.36 5.57 -15.59
CA VAL A 606 26.21 6.16 -14.25
C VAL A 606 26.43 5.11 -13.16
N ILE A 607 26.53 5.54 -11.89
CA ILE A 607 26.64 4.64 -10.72
C ILE A 607 25.31 3.92 -10.51
N GLN A 608 25.32 2.61 -10.68
CA GLN A 608 24.11 1.76 -10.59
C GLN A 608 23.41 1.89 -9.24
N LYS A 609 24.16 1.82 -8.14
CA LYS A 609 23.58 1.85 -6.78
C LYS A 609 22.70 3.08 -6.52
N LYS A 610 23.11 4.27 -6.96
CA LYS A 610 22.31 5.51 -6.83
C LYS A 610 20.94 5.36 -7.50
N TYR A 611 20.91 4.76 -8.69
CA TYR A 611 19.65 4.59 -9.44
C TYR A 611 18.80 3.43 -8.90
N GLU A 612 19.44 2.38 -8.36
CA GLU A 612 18.70 1.31 -7.69
C GLU A 612 17.97 1.81 -6.45
N ASP A 613 18.65 2.61 -5.61
CA ASP A 613 18.01 3.23 -4.43
C ASP A 613 16.83 4.12 -4.83
N LEU A 614 16.93 4.84 -5.94
CA LEU A 614 15.82 5.63 -6.49
C LEU A 614 14.67 4.74 -7.02
N CYS A 615 14.98 3.62 -7.66
CA CYS A 615 13.99 2.65 -8.13
C CYS A 615 13.19 2.05 -6.96
N ASP A 616 13.88 1.68 -5.87
CA ASP A 616 13.25 1.17 -4.65
C ASP A 616 12.34 2.23 -4.02
N HIS A 617 12.82 3.47 -3.93
CA HIS A 617 12.02 4.59 -3.45
C HIS A 617 10.76 4.80 -4.31
N CYS A 618 10.91 4.89 -5.63
CA CYS A 618 9.78 5.10 -6.54
C CYS A 618 8.77 3.94 -6.47
N SER A 619 9.24 2.70 -6.38
CA SER A 619 8.36 1.52 -6.24
C SER A 619 7.58 1.54 -4.92
N SER A 620 8.22 1.97 -3.84
CA SER A 620 7.59 2.14 -2.53
C SER A 620 6.54 3.25 -2.56
N MET A 621 6.86 4.41 -3.14
CA MET A 621 5.94 5.53 -3.23
C MET A 621 4.74 5.24 -4.15
N GLU A 622 4.93 4.49 -5.24
CA GLU A 622 3.83 4.00 -6.07
C GLU A 622 2.85 3.14 -5.26
N GLN A 623 3.38 2.26 -4.39
CA GLN A 623 2.53 1.44 -3.54
C GLN A 623 1.79 2.28 -2.47
N VAL A 624 2.44 3.28 -1.92
CA VAL A 624 1.84 4.22 -0.96
C VAL A 624 0.72 5.03 -1.64
N ALA A 625 0.98 5.56 -2.84
CA ALA A 625 -0.01 6.28 -3.64
C ALA A 625 -1.23 5.42 -3.95
N ALA A 626 -1.02 4.17 -4.40
CA ALA A 626 -2.12 3.23 -4.67
C ALA A 626 -2.92 2.86 -3.40
N ASN A 627 -2.29 2.85 -2.22
CA ASN A 627 -3.00 2.62 -0.97
C ASN A 627 -3.86 3.84 -0.59
N ALA A 628 -3.36 5.06 -0.78
CA ALA A 628 -4.11 6.29 -0.55
C ALA A 628 -5.31 6.40 -1.51
N GLU A 629 -5.13 6.08 -2.79
CA GLU A 629 -6.21 5.99 -3.77
C GLU A 629 -7.32 5.02 -3.31
N ARG A 630 -6.94 3.79 -2.92
CA ARG A 630 -7.90 2.80 -2.39
C ARG A 630 -8.61 3.27 -1.13
N ALA A 631 -7.91 3.98 -0.24
CA ALA A 631 -8.51 4.55 0.95
C ALA A 631 -9.53 5.64 0.61
N SER A 632 -9.27 6.48 -0.42
CA SER A 632 -10.20 7.49 -0.90
C SER A 632 -11.43 6.87 -1.56
N ILE A 633 -11.24 5.82 -2.37
CA ILE A 633 -12.34 5.04 -2.96
C ILE A 633 -13.20 4.43 -1.85
N LYS A 634 -12.57 3.81 -0.86
CA LYS A 634 -13.28 3.21 0.27
C LYS A 634 -14.07 4.24 1.09
N TYR A 635 -13.48 5.41 1.33
CA TYR A 635 -14.19 6.52 1.97
C TYR A 635 -15.44 6.90 1.19
N LYS A 636 -15.33 7.08 -0.13
CA LYS A 636 -16.46 7.42 -1.00
C LYS A 636 -17.50 6.30 -1.11
N GLN A 637 -17.10 5.04 -1.08
CA GLN A 637 -18.03 3.92 -1.00
C GLN A 637 -18.87 3.96 0.30
N VAL A 638 -18.22 4.19 1.43
CA VAL A 638 -18.93 4.29 2.72
C VAL A 638 -19.85 5.49 2.74
N GLU A 639 -19.42 6.66 2.23
CA GLU A 639 -20.22 7.88 2.11
C GLU A 639 -21.47 7.64 1.22
N PHE A 640 -21.30 6.99 0.07
CA PHE A 640 -22.38 6.63 -0.85
C PHE A 640 -23.41 5.68 -0.22
N MET A 641 -22.94 4.81 0.65
CA MET A 641 -23.80 3.80 1.31
C MET A 641 -24.48 4.30 2.58
N GLN A 642 -24.13 5.50 3.12
CA GLN A 642 -24.79 6.04 4.31
C GLN A 642 -26.30 6.28 4.11
N ASP A 643 -26.70 6.74 2.94
CA ASP A 643 -28.11 6.98 2.62
C ASP A 643 -28.87 5.68 2.31
N LYS A 644 -28.20 4.52 2.37
CA LYS A 644 -28.75 3.18 2.03
C LYS A 644 -28.80 2.23 3.21
N LEU A 645 -28.69 2.76 4.44
CA LEU A 645 -28.80 1.95 5.65
C LEU A 645 -30.15 1.22 5.70
N GLY A 646 -30.11 -0.08 6.02
CA GLY A 646 -31.28 -0.95 6.08
C GLY A 646 -31.78 -1.48 4.74
N MET A 647 -31.23 -1.02 3.60
CA MET A 647 -31.57 -1.55 2.27
C MET A 647 -30.90 -2.92 2.06
N VAL A 648 -31.55 -3.73 1.22
CA VAL A 648 -31.11 -5.09 0.87
C VAL A 648 -30.50 -5.06 -0.54
N PHE A 649 -29.38 -5.76 -0.71
CA PHE A 649 -28.66 -5.87 -1.97
C PHE A 649 -28.18 -7.29 -2.21
N ASP A 650 -28.12 -7.67 -3.48
CA ASP A 650 -27.45 -8.88 -3.91
C ASP A 650 -25.96 -8.60 -4.17
N GLY A 651 -25.14 -9.53 -3.78
CA GLY A 651 -23.69 -9.44 -3.92
C GLY A 651 -23.02 -10.78 -4.07
N VAL A 652 -21.71 -10.75 -4.10
CA VAL A 652 -20.83 -11.91 -4.21
C VAL A 652 -19.79 -11.84 -3.09
N ILE A 653 -19.46 -12.96 -2.49
CA ILE A 653 -18.40 -13.06 -1.49
C ILE A 653 -17.06 -12.81 -2.19
N SER A 654 -16.49 -11.62 -2.00
CA SER A 654 -15.22 -11.15 -2.58
C SER A 654 -13.99 -11.50 -1.74
N GLY A 655 -14.20 -11.89 -0.49
CA GLY A 655 -13.14 -12.30 0.43
C GLY A 655 -13.67 -13.10 1.61
N VAL A 656 -12.85 -14.03 2.09
CA VAL A 656 -13.15 -14.82 3.29
C VAL A 656 -11.95 -14.73 4.23
N THR A 657 -12.19 -14.38 5.48
CA THR A 657 -11.16 -14.21 6.50
C THR A 657 -11.64 -14.75 7.86
N GLU A 658 -10.74 -14.80 8.83
CA GLU A 658 -11.10 -15.13 10.24
C GLU A 658 -12.10 -14.14 10.87
N TRP A 659 -12.20 -12.91 10.31
CA TRP A 659 -13.09 -11.85 10.79
C TRP A 659 -14.52 -11.96 10.23
N GLY A 660 -14.70 -12.63 9.08
CA GLY A 660 -15.97 -12.77 8.39
C GLY A 660 -15.85 -12.78 6.87
N LEU A 661 -16.96 -12.44 6.22
CA LEU A 661 -17.12 -12.43 4.78
C LEU A 661 -17.06 -11.00 4.25
N TYR A 662 -16.15 -10.72 3.33
CA TYR A 662 -16.23 -9.51 2.52
C TYR A 662 -17.20 -9.78 1.37
N VAL A 663 -18.14 -8.87 1.16
CA VAL A 663 -19.16 -8.98 0.13
C VAL A 663 -19.09 -7.75 -0.76
N GLU A 664 -18.93 -7.97 -2.06
CA GLU A 664 -19.02 -6.95 -3.10
C GLU A 664 -20.43 -6.93 -3.68
N LEU A 665 -21.08 -5.77 -3.67
CA LEU A 665 -22.44 -5.61 -4.19
C LEU A 665 -22.44 -5.64 -5.74
N ASN A 666 -23.42 -6.32 -6.34
CA ASN A 666 -23.48 -6.45 -7.79
C ASN A 666 -23.75 -5.11 -8.50
N GLU A 667 -24.60 -4.27 -7.91
CA GLU A 667 -25.08 -3.04 -8.51
C GLU A 667 -24.01 -1.92 -8.57
N ASN A 668 -23.23 -1.76 -7.49
CA ASN A 668 -22.36 -0.60 -7.33
C ASN A 668 -20.92 -0.94 -6.90
N LYS A 669 -20.61 -2.23 -6.81
CA LYS A 669 -19.28 -2.74 -6.42
C LYS A 669 -18.75 -2.20 -5.07
N CYS A 670 -19.64 -1.67 -4.23
CA CYS A 670 -19.26 -1.34 -2.86
C CYS A 670 -19.02 -2.62 -2.07
N GLU A 671 -17.89 -2.68 -1.38
CA GLU A 671 -17.51 -3.84 -0.58
C GLU A 671 -17.72 -3.57 0.91
N GLY A 672 -18.31 -4.52 1.64
CA GLY A 672 -18.50 -4.46 3.09
C GLY A 672 -18.21 -5.79 3.76
N LEU A 673 -18.12 -5.77 5.08
CA LEU A 673 -17.86 -6.94 5.90
C LEU A 673 -19.18 -7.46 6.53
N VAL A 674 -19.47 -8.74 6.37
CA VAL A 674 -20.37 -9.48 7.24
C VAL A 674 -19.51 -10.10 8.35
N PRO A 675 -19.53 -9.57 9.58
CA PRO A 675 -18.70 -10.10 10.65
C PRO A 675 -19.07 -11.55 10.98
N ILE A 676 -18.09 -12.39 11.27
CA ILE A 676 -18.31 -13.81 11.62
C ILE A 676 -19.23 -13.99 12.84
N ARG A 677 -19.22 -13.01 13.77
CA ARG A 677 -20.07 -13.00 14.96
C ARG A 677 -21.56 -12.77 14.65
N ASP A 678 -21.86 -12.21 13.45
CA ASP A 678 -23.22 -11.90 13.00
C ASP A 678 -23.80 -13.05 12.14
N LEU A 679 -23.06 -14.16 12.02
CA LEU A 679 -23.50 -15.43 11.43
C LEU A 679 -24.05 -16.34 12.55
N ASP A 680 -25.29 -16.10 12.95
CA ASP A 680 -25.89 -16.70 14.20
C ASP A 680 -26.34 -18.13 13.99
N ASP A 681 -26.43 -18.63 12.77
CA ASP A 681 -27.03 -19.94 12.47
C ASP A 681 -26.12 -21.13 12.79
N ASP A 682 -24.78 -20.90 12.93
CA ASP A 682 -23.81 -21.93 13.34
C ASP A 682 -22.55 -21.26 13.93
N TYR A 683 -21.62 -22.06 14.39
CA TYR A 683 -20.26 -21.64 14.75
C TYR A 683 -19.33 -21.88 13.56
N TYR A 684 -18.78 -20.81 13.00
CA TYR A 684 -17.96 -20.85 11.78
C TYR A 684 -16.48 -20.85 12.07
N GLU A 685 -15.71 -21.64 11.31
CA GLU A 685 -14.26 -21.67 11.30
C GLU A 685 -13.73 -21.32 9.94
N PHE A 686 -12.65 -20.53 9.90
CA PHE A 686 -11.98 -20.15 8.66
C PHE A 686 -11.08 -21.27 8.16
N ASP A 687 -11.31 -21.71 6.95
CA ASP A 687 -10.47 -22.64 6.18
C ASP A 687 -9.72 -21.86 5.11
N GLU A 688 -8.47 -21.50 5.41
CA GLU A 688 -7.61 -20.73 4.54
C GLU A 688 -7.32 -21.44 3.21
N LYS A 689 -7.11 -22.76 3.23
CA LYS A 689 -6.82 -23.55 2.02
C LYS A 689 -7.99 -23.58 1.04
N ASN A 690 -9.19 -23.52 1.58
CA ASN A 690 -10.42 -23.61 0.81
C ASN A 690 -11.09 -22.25 0.59
N TYR A 691 -10.54 -21.15 1.10
CA TYR A 691 -11.13 -19.80 1.04
C TYR A 691 -12.60 -19.81 1.43
N CYS A 692 -12.94 -20.46 2.58
CA CYS A 692 -14.32 -20.56 3.04
C CYS A 692 -14.44 -20.46 4.57
N LEU A 693 -15.64 -20.07 5.02
CA LEU A 693 -16.09 -20.30 6.40
C LEU A 693 -16.90 -21.61 6.44
N LEU A 694 -16.52 -22.52 7.34
CA LEU A 694 -17.16 -23.82 7.50
C LEU A 694 -17.91 -23.87 8.83
N GLY A 695 -19.22 -24.06 8.79
CA GLY A 695 -20.07 -24.26 9.97
C GLY A 695 -19.80 -25.60 10.64
N ARG A 696 -19.60 -25.60 11.95
CA ARG A 696 -19.29 -26.83 12.72
C ARG A 696 -20.46 -27.81 12.80
N ARG A 697 -21.70 -27.32 13.00
CA ARG A 697 -22.88 -28.14 13.21
C ARG A 697 -23.60 -28.43 11.90
N LYS A 698 -24.07 -27.39 11.20
CA LYS A 698 -24.89 -27.51 9.99
C LYS A 698 -24.04 -27.81 8.73
N LYS A 699 -22.70 -27.75 8.83
CA LYS A 699 -21.79 -27.96 7.71
C LYS A 699 -22.02 -26.99 6.53
N ARG A 700 -22.75 -25.90 6.77
CA ARG A 700 -22.95 -24.83 5.78
C ARG A 700 -21.59 -24.20 5.49
N GLN A 701 -21.36 -23.88 4.24
CA GLN A 701 -20.13 -23.26 3.78
C GLN A 701 -20.45 -21.95 3.10
N TYR A 702 -19.68 -20.91 3.43
CA TYR A 702 -19.65 -19.67 2.68
C TYR A 702 -18.29 -19.60 1.99
N ARG A 703 -18.28 -19.63 0.68
CA ARG A 703 -17.08 -19.71 -0.15
C ARG A 703 -16.85 -18.41 -0.89
N LEU A 704 -15.60 -18.14 -1.19
CA LEU A 704 -15.23 -17.10 -2.13
C LEU A 704 -15.98 -17.33 -3.46
N GLY A 705 -16.72 -16.32 -3.94
CA GLY A 705 -17.51 -16.37 -5.18
C GLY A 705 -18.96 -16.78 -5.02
N ASP A 706 -19.39 -17.24 -3.85
CA ASP A 706 -20.80 -17.57 -3.64
C ASP A 706 -21.68 -16.31 -3.70
N PRO A 707 -22.85 -16.38 -4.36
CA PRO A 707 -23.84 -15.30 -4.31
C PRO A 707 -24.42 -15.20 -2.89
N ILE A 708 -24.70 -13.99 -2.47
CA ILE A 708 -25.22 -13.72 -1.12
C ILE A 708 -26.08 -12.47 -1.13
N THR A 709 -27.19 -12.50 -0.43
CA THR A 709 -28.04 -11.34 -0.21
C THR A 709 -27.76 -10.74 1.16
N ILE A 710 -27.48 -9.46 1.21
CA ILE A 710 -27.13 -8.75 2.43
C ILE A 710 -27.99 -7.52 2.66
N LYS A 711 -28.04 -7.09 3.92
CA LYS A 711 -28.61 -5.83 4.35
C LYS A 711 -27.50 -4.91 4.85
N VAL A 712 -27.54 -3.64 4.48
CA VAL A 712 -26.58 -2.63 4.97
C VAL A 712 -26.87 -2.35 6.44
N ALA A 713 -25.96 -2.77 7.32
CA ALA A 713 -26.12 -2.64 8.77
C ALA A 713 -25.53 -1.35 9.30
N GLN A 714 -24.30 -1.00 8.88
CA GLN A 714 -23.61 0.19 9.35
C GLN A 714 -22.69 0.75 8.27
N ALA A 715 -22.64 2.09 8.16
CA ALA A 715 -21.68 2.83 7.35
C ALA A 715 -20.95 3.83 8.25
N ASN A 716 -19.70 3.54 8.61
CA ASN A 716 -18.88 4.35 9.49
C ASN A 716 -17.80 5.08 8.69
N LEU A 717 -18.00 6.38 8.45
CA LEU A 717 -17.05 7.22 7.69
C LEU A 717 -15.70 7.36 8.40
N GLU A 718 -15.71 7.58 9.71
CA GLU A 718 -14.47 7.76 10.48
C GLU A 718 -13.56 6.54 10.39
N ARG A 719 -14.15 5.33 10.39
CA ARG A 719 -13.40 4.08 10.26
C ARG A 719 -13.24 3.59 8.82
N LYS A 720 -13.85 4.30 7.86
CA LYS A 720 -13.92 3.88 6.44
C LYS A 720 -14.45 2.45 6.31
N GLN A 721 -15.43 2.08 7.15
CA GLN A 721 -15.93 0.72 7.31
C GLN A 721 -17.40 0.64 6.96
N LEU A 722 -17.74 -0.39 6.18
CA LEU A 722 -19.09 -0.74 5.80
C LEU A 722 -19.39 -2.14 6.32
N ASP A 723 -20.36 -2.27 7.21
CA ASP A 723 -20.76 -3.53 7.77
C ASP A 723 -22.12 -3.95 7.21
N PHE A 724 -22.20 -5.23 6.86
CA PHE A 724 -23.39 -5.89 6.34
C PHE A 724 -23.90 -6.95 7.29
N GLN A 725 -25.15 -7.30 7.15
CA GLN A 725 -25.78 -8.47 7.77
C GLN A 725 -26.39 -9.35 6.68
N LEU A 726 -26.52 -10.64 6.93
CA LEU A 726 -27.27 -11.51 6.03
C LEU A 726 -28.73 -11.02 5.97
N ALA A 727 -29.27 -10.91 4.76
CA ALA A 727 -30.72 -10.77 4.61
C ALA A 727 -31.35 -12.14 4.80
N GLU A 728 -32.44 -12.21 5.59
CA GLU A 728 -33.20 -13.42 5.82
C GLU A 728 -33.93 -13.91 4.57
#